data_dbdc8447f72a58572e1a1f0389b52eda
#
_entry.id   dbdc8447f72a58572e1a1f0389b52eda
#
_cell.length_a   1.000
_cell.length_b   1.000
_cell.length_c   1.000
_cell.angle_alpha   90.00
_cell.angle_beta   90.00
_cell.angle_gamma   90.00
#
_symmetry.space_group_name_H-M   'P 1'
#
loop_
_entity.id
_entity.type
_entity.pdbx_description
1 polymer ?
#
loop_
_entity_poly.entity_id
_entity_poly.type
_entity_poly.pdbx_seq_one_letter_code
_entity_poly.pdbx_strand_id
1 'polypeptide(L)'
;MAQVKEVRGPGPRGAGQPRPKVENPGLLLKRIMDEVFQHYLLHCIFVLVCIVVSALANVQASLFLKTLIDDYIVPMTQQATPDFGPLAAALGRIGCVYAVGVLAAWLNSRIMVNVTQGTLRNLRTKLFTHMESLPIRYFDQHPHGDIMSVYTNDVDTLRQMLSQSIPQLTSSAITIVSVLTSMVLMSWQLTIVTLCMVALMLFCTKKITSMSGKYFIAQQKDLGKVNGYIEEMMEGQKVVKVFTHEQKTLNGFRALNDKLKDSAKQANGYANIIMPVTAQLGNISYAVCALVGAAMAVGNVGGMTLGTVMAFLSLNKSFNMPISQVSMQANSIIMALAGAERIFKMMDETSETDEGYVTLVNAKYDANDQLVETTDRTGLWAWKHPHHDGNTTYHKLAGDITFTDVDFGYVPEKTVLHDINLYGRPGQKIAFVGSTGAGKTTITNLINRFYDISDGKIRYDGINISKIKKDDLRRSLGIVLQDTHLFTGTVMENIRYGRLEASDEECIAAARLANADGFIKRLPDGYNTMLTNDGANLSQGQRQLLAIARAAVADPPVLILDEATSSIDTRTEALVQRGMDGLMYGRTSFVIAHRLSTVRNADCIVVLEQGRIIERGSHDELIAKKGKYYQLYTGNLAEN
;
A
#
# COMPACT_ATOMS: atom_id res chain seq x y z
N MET A 1 -20.80 4.41 -31.93
CA MET A 1 -20.97 3.88 -30.56
C MET A 1 -19.88 2.82 -30.33
N ALA A 2 -18.73 3.23 -29.86
CA ALA A 2 -17.64 2.35 -29.48
C ALA A 2 -17.78 2.06 -27.97
N GLN A 3 -17.86 0.79 -27.60
CA GLN A 3 -17.94 0.35 -26.21
C GLN A 3 -16.63 0.71 -25.48
N VAL A 4 -16.70 1.67 -24.59
CA VAL A 4 -15.65 1.94 -23.59
C VAL A 4 -15.64 0.73 -22.64
N LYS A 5 -14.59 -0.07 -22.66
CA LYS A 5 -14.33 -1.06 -21.61
C LYS A 5 -13.97 -0.30 -20.33
N GLU A 6 -14.94 -0.23 -19.41
CA GLU A 6 -14.69 0.21 -18.04
C GLU A 6 -13.63 -0.70 -17.40
N VAL A 7 -12.51 -0.13 -17.06
CA VAL A 7 -11.51 -0.76 -16.18
C VAL A 7 -12.09 -0.68 -14.76
N ARG A 8 -12.76 -1.75 -14.32
CA ARG A 8 -13.23 -1.91 -12.94
C ARG A 8 -12.02 -2.03 -12.02
N GLY A 9 -11.80 -1.05 -11.17
CA GLY A 9 -10.89 -1.15 -10.05
C GLY A 9 -11.29 -2.32 -9.13
N PRO A 10 -10.34 -3.03 -8.50
CA PRO A 10 -10.64 -4.10 -7.57
C PRO A 10 -11.20 -3.52 -6.27
N GLY A 11 -12.49 -3.75 -6.00
CA GLY A 11 -13.11 -3.49 -4.71
C GLY A 11 -12.44 -4.28 -3.56
N PRO A 12 -12.66 -3.92 -2.27
CA PRO A 12 -11.99 -4.55 -1.14
C PRO A 12 -12.21 -6.07 -1.14
N ARG A 13 -11.12 -6.80 -1.21
CA ARG A 13 -11.11 -8.27 -1.28
C ARG A 13 -11.46 -8.86 0.08
N GLY A 14 -12.74 -9.20 0.29
CA GLY A 14 -13.19 -10.00 1.43
C GLY A 14 -12.79 -11.47 1.32
N ALA A 15 -12.68 -12.16 2.45
CA ALA A 15 -12.33 -13.57 2.58
C ALA A 15 -13.29 -14.48 1.78
N GLY A 16 -12.93 -14.91 0.58
CA GLY A 16 -13.76 -15.79 -0.27
C GLY A 16 -13.44 -15.77 -1.76
N GLN A 17 -12.46 -14.98 -2.20
CA GLN A 17 -11.94 -15.09 -3.57
C GLN A 17 -11.29 -16.46 -3.79
N PRO A 18 -11.28 -17.00 -5.05
CA PRO A 18 -10.48 -18.18 -5.35
C PRO A 18 -9.08 -17.92 -4.83
N ARG A 19 -8.54 -18.92 -4.09
CA ARG A 19 -7.22 -18.80 -3.42
C ARG A 19 -6.25 -18.16 -4.40
N PRO A 20 -5.63 -17.02 -4.07
CA PRO A 20 -4.67 -16.40 -4.96
C PRO A 20 -3.60 -17.46 -5.27
N LYS A 21 -3.35 -17.71 -6.54
CA LYS A 21 -2.22 -18.55 -6.96
C LYS A 21 -0.97 -17.74 -6.63
N VAL A 22 -0.34 -18.08 -5.53
CA VAL A 22 0.95 -17.52 -5.13
C VAL A 22 2.02 -18.18 -6.01
N GLU A 23 2.75 -17.37 -6.76
CA GLU A 23 3.92 -17.84 -7.50
C GLU A 23 5.05 -18.09 -6.50
N ASN A 24 5.54 -19.33 -6.39
CA ASN A 24 6.67 -19.70 -5.53
C ASN A 24 6.51 -19.41 -4.03
N PRO A 25 5.54 -20.05 -3.33
CA PRO A 25 5.28 -19.78 -1.91
C PRO A 25 6.49 -20.05 -1.00
N GLY A 26 7.37 -21.01 -1.38
CA GLY A 26 8.59 -21.32 -0.62
C GLY A 26 9.63 -20.19 -0.68
N LEU A 27 9.80 -19.54 -1.83
CA LEU A 27 10.72 -18.42 -1.98
C LEU A 27 10.21 -17.19 -1.19
N LEU A 28 8.91 -16.92 -1.23
CA LEU A 28 8.31 -15.83 -0.46
C LEU A 28 8.45 -16.06 1.05
N LEU A 29 8.17 -17.28 1.52
CA LEU A 29 8.36 -17.63 2.93
C LEU A 29 9.82 -17.46 3.33
N LYS A 30 10.77 -17.88 2.50
CA LYS A 30 12.20 -17.68 2.73
C LYS A 30 12.53 -16.19 2.87
N ARG A 31 12.09 -15.33 1.93
CA ARG A 31 12.34 -13.87 2.01
C ARG A 31 11.77 -13.26 3.30
N ILE A 32 10.56 -13.65 3.71
CA ILE A 32 9.97 -13.18 4.96
C ILE A 32 10.82 -13.62 6.16
N MET A 33 11.24 -14.89 6.16
CA MET A 33 12.07 -15.41 7.26
C MET A 33 13.46 -14.78 7.29
N ASP A 34 14.06 -14.48 6.14
CA ASP A 34 15.33 -13.78 6.04
C ASP A 34 15.22 -12.37 6.66
N GLU A 35 14.13 -11.62 6.42
CA GLU A 35 13.87 -10.33 7.07
C GLU A 35 13.75 -10.45 8.60
N VAL A 36 13.11 -11.51 9.09
CA VAL A 36 13.00 -11.79 10.53
C VAL A 36 14.36 -12.17 11.11
N PHE A 37 15.06 -13.11 10.48
CA PHE A 37 16.30 -13.68 11.02
C PHE A 37 17.46 -12.69 10.98
N GLN A 38 17.49 -11.78 10.03
CA GLN A 38 18.52 -10.74 9.95
C GLN A 38 18.65 -9.93 11.25
N HIS A 39 17.55 -9.71 11.96
CA HIS A 39 17.54 -8.86 13.16
C HIS A 39 17.14 -9.62 14.44
N TYR A 40 16.43 -10.76 14.35
CA TYR A 40 15.79 -11.39 15.49
C TYR A 40 16.09 -12.88 15.62
N LEU A 41 17.18 -13.40 15.00
CA LEU A 41 17.50 -14.83 15.02
C LEU A 41 17.57 -15.42 16.43
N LEU A 42 18.28 -14.76 17.36
CA LEU A 42 18.40 -15.23 18.75
C LEU A 42 17.05 -15.26 19.47
N HIS A 43 16.18 -14.28 19.20
CA HIS A 43 14.83 -14.25 19.77
C HIS A 43 13.98 -15.41 19.23
N CYS A 44 14.09 -15.73 17.94
CA CYS A 44 13.38 -16.86 17.32
C CYS A 44 13.85 -18.22 17.88
N ILE A 45 15.17 -18.38 18.11
CA ILE A 45 15.71 -19.59 18.75
C ILE A 45 15.16 -19.72 20.17
N PHE A 46 15.16 -18.64 20.94
CA PHE A 46 14.63 -18.66 22.30
C PHE A 46 13.11 -18.96 22.33
N VAL A 47 12.35 -18.39 21.41
CA VAL A 47 10.93 -18.68 21.18
C VAL A 47 10.72 -20.17 20.91
N LEU A 48 11.53 -20.78 20.04
CA LEU A 48 11.46 -22.20 19.73
C LEU A 48 11.71 -23.05 21.00
N VAL A 49 12.71 -22.70 21.80
CA VAL A 49 12.98 -23.38 23.10
C VAL A 49 11.76 -23.23 24.01
N CYS A 50 11.19 -22.05 24.13
CA CYS A 50 9.98 -21.83 24.95
C CYS A 50 8.80 -22.69 24.49
N ILE A 51 8.59 -22.83 23.17
CA ILE A 51 7.53 -23.67 22.59
C ILE A 51 7.78 -25.15 22.97
N VAL A 52 9.02 -25.64 22.82
CA VAL A 52 9.39 -27.01 23.17
C VAL A 52 9.15 -27.28 24.66
N VAL A 53 9.61 -26.37 25.52
CA VAL A 53 9.42 -26.51 26.99
C VAL A 53 7.94 -26.52 27.34
N SER A 54 7.13 -25.64 26.78
CA SER A 54 5.69 -25.58 27.02
C SER A 54 4.97 -26.86 26.54
N ALA A 55 5.34 -27.35 25.34
CA ALA A 55 4.77 -28.57 24.78
C ALA A 55 5.12 -29.82 25.65
N LEU A 56 6.38 -29.96 26.08
CA LEU A 56 6.81 -31.04 26.95
C LEU A 56 6.14 -30.97 28.34
N ALA A 57 5.97 -29.76 28.89
CA ALA A 57 5.25 -29.60 30.17
C ALA A 57 3.79 -30.09 30.06
N ASN A 58 3.10 -29.80 28.94
CA ASN A 58 1.74 -30.28 28.68
C ASN A 58 1.66 -31.81 28.52
N VAL A 59 2.66 -32.44 27.87
CA VAL A 59 2.73 -33.90 27.74
C VAL A 59 3.01 -34.54 29.08
N GLN A 60 3.95 -34.01 29.87
CA GLN A 60 4.25 -34.51 31.23
C GLN A 60 3.04 -34.46 32.14
N ALA A 61 2.20 -33.44 32.00
CA ALA A 61 0.94 -33.35 32.74
C ALA A 61 -0.01 -34.53 32.45
N SER A 62 -0.11 -34.93 31.16
CA SER A 62 -0.92 -36.08 30.76
C SER A 62 -0.31 -37.42 31.24
N LEU A 63 1.02 -37.55 31.18
CA LEU A 63 1.73 -38.75 31.64
C LEU A 63 1.66 -38.90 33.18
N PHE A 64 1.67 -37.78 33.90
CA PHE A 64 1.55 -37.77 35.37
C PHE A 64 0.26 -38.40 35.86
N LEU A 65 -0.82 -38.41 35.06
CA LEU A 65 -2.06 -39.12 35.43
C LEU A 65 -1.83 -40.62 35.65
N LYS A 66 -0.94 -41.27 34.90
CA LYS A 66 -0.55 -42.64 35.11
C LYS A 66 0.11 -42.81 36.50
N THR A 67 1.16 -42.04 36.76
CA THR A 67 1.88 -42.05 38.04
C THR A 67 0.94 -41.72 39.21
N LEU A 68 0.07 -40.74 39.06
CA LEU A 68 -0.90 -40.35 40.08
C LEU A 68 -1.83 -41.51 40.47
N ILE A 69 -2.34 -42.23 39.48
CA ILE A 69 -3.30 -43.30 39.71
C ILE A 69 -2.59 -44.56 40.16
N ASP A 70 -1.58 -45.03 39.41
CA ASP A 70 -0.95 -46.34 39.64
C ASP A 70 -0.01 -46.34 40.88
N ASP A 71 0.76 -45.24 41.09
CA ASP A 71 1.79 -45.19 42.13
C ASP A 71 1.29 -44.59 43.45
N TYR A 72 0.22 -43.76 43.42
CA TYR A 72 -0.28 -43.08 44.63
C TYR A 72 -1.72 -43.50 44.98
N ILE A 73 -2.71 -43.31 44.07
CA ILE A 73 -4.12 -43.51 44.42
C ILE A 73 -4.43 -44.97 44.68
N VAL A 74 -4.08 -45.89 43.76
CA VAL A 74 -4.40 -47.30 43.89
C VAL A 74 -3.75 -47.93 45.16
N PRO A 75 -2.46 -47.70 45.47
CA PRO A 75 -1.87 -48.17 46.68
C PRO A 75 -2.51 -47.60 47.96
N MET A 76 -2.89 -46.30 47.94
CA MET A 76 -3.53 -45.67 49.11
C MET A 76 -4.93 -46.20 49.40
N THR A 77 -5.69 -46.66 48.40
CA THR A 77 -7.01 -47.26 48.60
C THR A 77 -6.93 -48.62 49.28
N GLN A 78 -5.75 -49.26 49.34
CA GLN A 78 -5.51 -50.55 50.00
C GLN A 78 -4.97 -50.37 51.40
N GLN A 79 -4.66 -49.14 51.84
CA GLN A 79 -4.15 -48.85 53.19
C GLN A 79 -5.28 -48.45 54.13
N ALA A 80 -5.25 -48.96 55.38
CA ALA A 80 -6.22 -48.64 56.42
C ALA A 80 -6.10 -47.18 56.92
N THR A 81 -4.89 -46.60 56.87
CA THR A 81 -4.58 -45.16 57.15
C THR A 81 -3.72 -44.60 56.03
N PRO A 82 -4.31 -43.92 55.03
CA PRO A 82 -3.55 -43.37 53.89
C PRO A 82 -2.67 -42.22 54.33
N ASP A 83 -1.39 -42.25 53.93
CA ASP A 83 -0.45 -41.12 54.08
C ASP A 83 -0.48 -40.25 52.83
N PHE A 84 -0.92 -38.99 52.95
CA PHE A 84 -1.02 -38.01 51.85
C PHE A 84 0.28 -37.23 51.60
N GLY A 85 1.33 -37.42 52.42
CA GLY A 85 2.61 -36.71 52.28
C GLY A 85 3.28 -36.92 50.92
N PRO A 86 3.48 -38.17 50.46
CA PRO A 86 4.06 -38.46 49.14
C PRO A 86 3.24 -37.93 47.99
N LEU A 87 1.91 -37.99 48.09
CA LEU A 87 1.00 -37.43 47.06
C LEU A 87 1.14 -35.90 46.96
N ALA A 88 1.16 -35.21 48.09
CA ALA A 88 1.34 -33.76 48.13
C ALA A 88 2.69 -33.32 47.49
N ALA A 89 3.77 -34.08 47.78
CA ALA A 89 5.08 -33.84 47.16
C ALA A 89 5.07 -34.08 45.65
N ALA A 90 4.36 -35.09 45.16
CA ALA A 90 4.20 -35.37 43.73
C ALA A 90 3.39 -34.28 43.03
N LEU A 91 2.29 -33.80 43.64
CA LEU A 91 1.50 -32.68 43.15
C LEU A 91 2.31 -31.39 43.15
N GLY A 92 3.16 -31.13 44.14
CA GLY A 92 4.08 -30.00 44.17
C GLY A 92 5.07 -30.01 43.00
N ARG A 93 5.66 -31.19 42.69
CA ARG A 93 6.58 -31.35 41.55
C ARG A 93 5.91 -31.05 40.22
N ILE A 94 4.73 -31.63 39.96
CA ILE A 94 4.02 -31.36 38.70
C ILE A 94 3.55 -29.89 38.62
N GLY A 95 3.18 -29.29 39.76
CA GLY A 95 2.88 -27.86 39.86
C GLY A 95 4.03 -26.98 39.41
N CYS A 96 5.28 -27.31 39.77
CA CYS A 96 6.48 -26.61 39.27
C CYS A 96 6.66 -26.79 37.76
N VAL A 97 6.41 -28.00 37.21
CA VAL A 97 6.47 -28.22 35.74
C VAL A 97 5.46 -27.38 35.01
N TYR A 98 4.21 -27.29 35.51
CA TYR A 98 3.19 -26.42 34.94
C TYR A 98 3.60 -24.95 35.03
N ALA A 99 4.13 -24.49 36.15
CA ALA A 99 4.59 -23.12 36.33
C ALA A 99 5.67 -22.73 35.29
N VAL A 100 6.64 -23.66 35.07
CA VAL A 100 7.66 -23.49 34.02
C VAL A 100 7.02 -23.45 32.61
N GLY A 101 6.05 -24.35 32.34
CA GLY A 101 5.33 -24.35 31.05
C GLY A 101 4.55 -23.07 30.80
N VAL A 102 3.85 -22.55 31.82
CA VAL A 102 3.12 -21.27 31.73
C VAL A 102 4.08 -20.09 31.53
N LEU A 103 5.19 -20.06 32.26
CA LEU A 103 6.22 -19.02 32.10
C LEU A 103 6.83 -19.05 30.69
N ALA A 104 7.13 -20.24 30.16
CA ALA A 104 7.63 -20.43 28.82
C ALA A 104 6.61 -19.94 27.76
N ALA A 105 5.33 -20.26 27.91
CA ALA A 105 4.27 -19.79 27.02
C ALA A 105 4.10 -18.26 27.06
N TRP A 106 4.19 -17.66 28.25
CA TRP A 106 4.14 -16.22 28.43
C TRP A 106 5.34 -15.53 27.78
N LEU A 107 6.56 -16.02 27.99
CA LEU A 107 7.80 -15.51 27.39
C LEU A 107 7.74 -15.62 25.87
N ASN A 108 7.32 -16.76 25.32
CA ASN A 108 7.10 -16.93 23.89
C ASN A 108 6.20 -15.83 23.33
N SER A 109 5.03 -15.63 23.91
CA SER A 109 4.07 -14.63 23.45
C SER A 109 4.65 -13.22 23.55
N ARG A 110 5.34 -12.88 24.64
CA ARG A 110 5.93 -11.56 24.86
C ARG A 110 7.06 -11.25 23.88
N ILE A 111 7.92 -12.22 23.60
CA ILE A 111 9.04 -12.08 22.67
C ILE A 111 8.52 -11.98 21.23
N MET A 112 7.53 -12.80 20.86
CA MET A 112 6.94 -12.75 19.52
C MET A 112 6.29 -11.41 19.19
N VAL A 113 5.72 -10.71 20.18
CA VAL A 113 5.24 -9.32 19.97
C VAL A 113 6.40 -8.42 19.53
N ASN A 114 7.53 -8.46 20.24
CA ASN A 114 8.69 -7.63 19.90
C ASN A 114 9.27 -7.98 18.53
N VAL A 115 9.44 -9.27 18.23
CA VAL A 115 9.91 -9.75 16.92
C VAL A 115 8.99 -9.27 15.80
N THR A 116 7.68 -9.51 15.96
CA THR A 116 6.70 -9.15 14.92
C THR A 116 6.65 -7.64 14.70
N GLN A 117 6.47 -6.84 15.76
CA GLN A 117 6.34 -5.39 15.62
C GLN A 117 7.63 -4.74 15.12
N GLY A 118 8.80 -5.25 15.56
CA GLY A 118 10.08 -4.77 15.06
C GLY A 118 10.30 -5.09 13.58
N THR A 119 9.99 -6.31 13.14
CA THR A 119 10.06 -6.69 11.72
C THR A 119 9.12 -5.84 10.87
N LEU A 120 7.87 -5.63 11.31
CA LEU A 120 6.92 -4.80 10.57
C LEU A 120 7.31 -3.33 10.52
N ARG A 121 7.90 -2.79 11.59
CA ARG A 121 8.46 -1.44 11.57
C ARG A 121 9.54 -1.32 10.49
N ASN A 122 10.49 -2.25 10.47
CA ASN A 122 11.58 -2.24 9.49
C ASN A 122 11.04 -2.38 8.06
N LEU A 123 10.09 -3.30 7.86
CA LEU A 123 9.45 -3.52 6.55
C LEU A 123 8.72 -2.27 6.06
N ARG A 124 7.92 -1.62 6.92
CA ARG A 124 7.22 -0.37 6.56
C ARG A 124 8.20 0.75 6.22
N THR A 125 9.29 0.87 6.98
CA THR A 125 10.33 1.87 6.69
C THR A 125 10.99 1.61 5.34
N LYS A 126 11.41 0.37 5.08
CA LYS A 126 11.99 -0.03 3.78
C LYS A 126 11.02 0.24 2.63
N LEU A 127 9.75 -0.17 2.80
CA LEU A 127 8.71 0.00 1.80
C LEU A 127 8.44 1.47 1.50
N PHE A 128 8.37 2.32 2.53
CA PHE A 128 8.14 3.76 2.36
C PHE A 128 9.35 4.44 1.70
N THR A 129 10.57 4.14 2.16
CA THR A 129 11.80 4.68 1.55
C THR A 129 11.91 4.29 0.08
N HIS A 130 11.55 3.04 -0.25
CA HIS A 130 11.55 2.58 -1.62
C HIS A 130 10.45 3.25 -2.46
N MET A 131 9.24 3.42 -1.91
CA MET A 131 8.14 4.14 -2.57
C MET A 131 8.54 5.56 -2.98
N GLU A 132 9.24 6.30 -2.10
CA GLU A 132 9.74 7.65 -2.41
C GLU A 132 10.78 7.66 -3.53
N SER A 133 11.45 6.54 -3.80
CA SER A 133 12.41 6.41 -4.90
C SER A 133 11.80 5.96 -6.23
N LEU A 134 10.51 5.63 -6.27
CA LEU A 134 9.86 5.14 -7.48
C LEU A 134 9.57 6.27 -8.48
N PRO A 135 9.64 5.98 -9.79
CA PRO A 135 9.30 6.96 -10.81
C PRO A 135 7.80 7.28 -10.81
N ILE A 136 7.42 8.47 -11.25
CA ILE A 136 6.01 8.90 -11.37
C ILE A 136 5.18 7.92 -12.19
N ARG A 137 5.78 7.28 -13.21
CA ARG A 137 5.14 6.22 -13.99
C ARG A 137 4.49 5.13 -13.14
N TYR A 138 5.10 4.77 -12.00
CA TYR A 138 4.54 3.77 -11.11
C TYR A 138 3.19 4.22 -10.53
N PHE A 139 3.11 5.48 -10.07
CA PHE A 139 1.89 6.06 -9.49
C PHE A 139 0.80 6.29 -10.52
N ASP A 140 1.17 6.63 -11.77
CA ASP A 140 0.22 6.79 -12.86
C ASP A 140 -0.41 5.45 -13.31
N GLN A 141 0.32 4.33 -13.13
CA GLN A 141 -0.13 2.99 -13.51
C GLN A 141 -0.86 2.24 -12.40
N HIS A 142 -0.71 2.66 -11.14
CA HIS A 142 -1.28 1.97 -9.97
C HIS A 142 -2.23 2.91 -9.21
N PRO A 143 -3.49 2.51 -8.99
CA PRO A 143 -4.42 3.29 -8.16
C PRO A 143 -3.87 3.49 -6.74
N HIS A 144 -4.00 4.69 -6.20
CA HIS A 144 -3.54 5.00 -4.83
C HIS A 144 -4.12 4.05 -3.78
N GLY A 145 -5.38 3.61 -3.97
CA GLY A 145 -6.03 2.65 -3.09
C GLY A 145 -5.35 1.27 -3.06
N ASP A 146 -4.80 0.81 -4.19
CA ASP A 146 -4.05 -0.45 -4.26
C ASP A 146 -2.71 -0.32 -3.52
N ILE A 147 -1.98 0.78 -3.72
CA ILE A 147 -0.74 1.08 -3.00
C ILE A 147 -1.02 1.16 -1.49
N MET A 148 -2.07 1.88 -1.08
CA MET A 148 -2.45 1.99 0.33
C MET A 148 -2.85 0.64 0.94
N SER A 149 -3.48 -0.25 0.16
CA SER A 149 -3.82 -1.62 0.59
C SER A 149 -2.58 -2.44 0.94
N VAL A 150 -1.44 -2.22 0.26
CA VAL A 150 -0.16 -2.86 0.60
C VAL A 150 0.29 -2.46 2.01
N TYR A 151 0.22 -1.17 2.35
CA TYR A 151 0.62 -0.66 3.68
C TYR A 151 -0.32 -1.07 4.81
N THR A 152 -1.61 -1.22 4.53
CA THR A 152 -2.63 -1.51 5.55
C THR A 152 -2.94 -3.00 5.62
N ASN A 153 -3.59 -3.54 4.59
CA ASN A 153 -4.12 -4.91 4.62
C ASN A 153 -3.02 -5.96 4.51
N ASP A 154 -2.06 -5.78 3.59
CA ASP A 154 -1.04 -6.80 3.33
C ASP A 154 -0.03 -6.88 4.47
N VAL A 155 0.38 -5.74 5.01
CA VAL A 155 1.23 -5.70 6.21
C VAL A 155 0.50 -6.28 7.42
N ASP A 156 -0.82 -6.11 7.56
CA ASP A 156 -1.58 -6.70 8.67
C ASP A 156 -1.73 -8.22 8.54
N THR A 157 -1.91 -8.75 7.33
CA THR A 157 -1.90 -10.21 7.11
C THR A 157 -0.54 -10.83 7.44
N LEU A 158 0.58 -10.15 7.13
CA LEU A 158 1.92 -10.56 7.57
C LEU A 158 2.06 -10.53 9.10
N ARG A 159 1.53 -9.50 9.75
CA ARG A 159 1.49 -9.40 11.21
C ARG A 159 0.82 -10.64 11.80
N GLN A 160 -0.35 -11.01 11.30
CA GLN A 160 -1.10 -12.18 11.77
C GLN A 160 -0.31 -13.48 11.54
N MET A 161 0.32 -13.64 10.40
CA MET A 161 1.15 -14.81 10.10
C MET A 161 2.34 -14.92 11.06
N LEU A 162 3.09 -13.85 11.27
CA LEU A 162 4.29 -13.85 12.12
C LEU A 162 3.93 -13.98 13.60
N SER A 163 2.90 -13.26 14.10
CA SER A 163 2.56 -13.25 15.52
C SER A 163 1.77 -14.47 15.96
N GLN A 164 0.99 -15.09 15.08
CA GLN A 164 0.06 -16.18 15.45
C GLN A 164 0.29 -17.46 14.63
N SER A 165 0.25 -17.37 13.27
CA SER A 165 0.19 -18.58 12.46
C SER A 165 1.48 -19.40 12.53
N ILE A 166 2.66 -18.79 12.40
CA ILE A 166 3.94 -19.50 12.47
C ILE A 166 4.18 -20.10 13.87
N PRO A 167 4.08 -19.33 14.98
CA PRO A 167 4.24 -19.90 16.32
C PRO A 167 3.24 -21.02 16.62
N GLN A 168 1.97 -20.85 16.22
CA GLN A 168 0.92 -21.85 16.44
C GLN A 168 1.18 -23.14 15.65
N LEU A 169 1.60 -23.04 14.37
CA LEU A 169 1.98 -24.22 13.59
C LEU A 169 3.18 -24.95 14.18
N THR A 170 4.21 -24.20 14.61
CA THR A 170 5.39 -24.77 15.25
C THR A 170 5.02 -25.47 16.54
N SER A 171 4.21 -24.83 17.39
CA SER A 171 3.70 -25.42 18.64
C SER A 171 2.86 -26.66 18.37
N SER A 172 1.95 -26.62 17.39
CA SER A 172 1.11 -27.75 17.01
C SER A 172 1.94 -28.93 16.50
N ALA A 173 2.95 -28.68 15.66
CA ALA A 173 3.83 -29.72 15.14
C ALA A 173 4.62 -30.41 16.26
N ILE A 174 5.22 -29.63 17.17
CA ILE A 174 5.97 -30.17 18.34
C ILE A 174 5.03 -30.95 19.26
N THR A 175 3.83 -30.43 19.52
CA THR A 175 2.84 -31.13 20.38
C THR A 175 2.39 -32.44 19.73
N ILE A 176 2.07 -32.46 18.43
CA ILE A 176 1.67 -33.67 17.71
C ILE A 176 2.78 -34.75 17.81
N VAL A 177 4.04 -34.36 17.52
CA VAL A 177 5.17 -35.30 17.58
C VAL A 177 5.37 -35.82 19.01
N SER A 178 5.38 -34.95 20.02
CA SER A 178 5.60 -35.32 21.41
C SER A 178 4.48 -36.23 21.97
N VAL A 179 3.22 -35.87 21.68
CA VAL A 179 2.05 -36.65 22.11
C VAL A 179 2.02 -38.02 21.41
N LEU A 180 2.23 -38.05 20.08
CA LEU A 180 2.24 -39.30 19.31
C LEU A 180 3.35 -40.26 19.80
N THR A 181 4.56 -39.71 20.02
CA THR A 181 5.66 -40.50 20.59
C THR A 181 5.28 -41.10 21.95
N SER A 182 4.69 -40.30 22.84
CA SER A 182 4.23 -40.75 24.17
C SER A 182 3.13 -41.79 24.07
N MET A 183 2.18 -41.66 23.15
CA MET A 183 1.10 -42.61 22.91
C MET A 183 1.64 -43.94 22.41
N VAL A 184 2.58 -43.95 21.45
CA VAL A 184 3.22 -45.18 20.92
C VAL A 184 3.99 -45.91 22.05
N LEU A 185 4.74 -45.19 22.89
CA LEU A 185 5.50 -45.75 24.01
C LEU A 185 4.60 -46.33 25.12
N MET A 186 3.39 -45.76 25.30
CA MET A 186 2.43 -46.25 26.29
C MET A 186 1.64 -47.47 25.78
N SER A 187 1.10 -47.40 24.57
CA SER A 187 0.36 -48.50 23.96
C SER A 187 0.25 -48.29 22.45
N TRP A 188 0.96 -49.07 21.66
CA TRP A 188 0.89 -49.01 20.20
C TRP A 188 -0.48 -49.46 19.69
N GLN A 189 -1.18 -50.36 20.38
CA GLN A 189 -2.51 -50.85 20.00
C GLN A 189 -3.56 -49.73 20.06
N LEU A 190 -3.63 -49.02 21.18
CA LEU A 190 -4.53 -47.86 21.32
C LEU A 190 -4.16 -46.70 20.40
N THR A 191 -2.86 -46.56 20.10
CA THR A 191 -2.40 -45.53 19.12
C THR A 191 -2.94 -45.79 17.73
N ILE A 192 -2.97 -47.06 17.25
CA ILE A 192 -3.57 -47.41 15.97
C ILE A 192 -5.07 -47.05 15.95
N VAL A 193 -5.81 -47.36 17.02
CA VAL A 193 -7.23 -46.99 17.14
C VAL A 193 -7.40 -45.48 17.01
N THR A 194 -6.59 -44.72 17.73
CA THR A 194 -6.63 -43.26 17.65
C THR A 194 -6.33 -42.73 16.22
N LEU A 195 -5.29 -43.28 15.57
CA LEU A 195 -4.93 -42.89 14.20
C LEU A 195 -6.04 -43.19 13.19
N CYS A 196 -6.74 -44.33 13.33
CA CYS A 196 -7.91 -44.65 12.50
C CYS A 196 -9.03 -43.62 12.69
N MET A 197 -9.31 -43.23 13.94
CA MET A 197 -10.32 -42.22 14.25
C MET A 197 -9.93 -40.83 13.75
N VAL A 198 -8.65 -40.46 13.83
CA VAL A 198 -8.14 -39.22 13.26
C VAL A 198 -8.26 -39.20 11.72
N ALA A 199 -7.93 -40.31 11.04
CA ALA A 199 -8.12 -40.46 9.62
C ALA A 199 -9.59 -40.26 9.21
N LEU A 200 -10.53 -40.85 9.96
CA LEU A 200 -11.97 -40.63 9.76
C LEU A 200 -12.36 -39.17 9.98
N MET A 201 -11.85 -38.52 11.02
CA MET A 201 -12.09 -37.11 11.34
C MET A 201 -11.59 -36.21 10.20
N LEU A 202 -10.37 -36.45 9.69
CA LEU A 202 -9.80 -35.68 8.57
C LEU A 202 -10.59 -35.88 7.29
N PHE A 203 -11.06 -37.09 7.01
CA PHE A 203 -11.93 -37.39 5.86
C PHE A 203 -13.24 -36.63 5.93
N CYS A 204 -13.94 -36.67 7.07
CA CYS A 204 -15.19 -35.93 7.28
C CYS A 204 -14.98 -34.42 7.17
N THR A 205 -13.94 -33.88 7.80
CA THR A 205 -13.62 -32.46 7.75
C THR A 205 -13.33 -32.01 6.31
N LYS A 206 -12.52 -32.77 5.57
CA LYS A 206 -12.21 -32.47 4.15
C LYS A 206 -13.48 -32.41 3.30
N LYS A 207 -14.39 -33.37 3.47
CA LYS A 207 -15.66 -33.42 2.73
C LYS A 207 -16.54 -32.20 3.04
N ILE A 208 -16.74 -31.85 4.31
CA ILE A 208 -17.54 -30.69 4.73
C ILE A 208 -16.90 -29.39 4.26
N THR A 209 -15.59 -29.22 4.42
CA THR A 209 -14.86 -28.03 3.98
C THR A 209 -14.94 -27.82 2.45
N SER A 210 -14.89 -28.91 1.68
CA SER A 210 -15.04 -28.85 0.21
C SER A 210 -16.44 -28.37 -0.19
N MET A 211 -17.50 -28.81 0.51
CA MET A 211 -18.86 -28.36 0.27
C MET A 211 -19.04 -26.89 0.69
N SER A 212 -18.57 -26.52 1.87
CA SER A 212 -18.59 -25.15 2.38
C SER A 212 -17.88 -24.17 1.43
N GLY A 213 -16.68 -24.54 0.94
CA GLY A 213 -15.89 -23.70 0.04
C GLY A 213 -16.63 -23.30 -1.25
N LYS A 214 -17.42 -24.21 -1.85
CA LYS A 214 -18.24 -23.93 -3.03
C LYS A 214 -19.27 -22.82 -2.75
N TYR A 215 -19.94 -22.89 -1.61
CA TYR A 215 -20.94 -21.90 -1.24
C TYR A 215 -20.34 -20.57 -0.78
N PHE A 216 -19.13 -20.58 -0.16
CA PHE A 216 -18.41 -19.35 0.14
C PHE A 216 -18.03 -18.55 -1.12
N ILE A 217 -17.65 -19.23 -2.19
CA ILE A 217 -17.38 -18.55 -3.48
C ILE A 217 -18.66 -17.88 -4.02
N ALA A 218 -19.81 -18.56 -3.93
CA ALA A 218 -21.10 -18.00 -4.33
C ALA A 218 -21.47 -16.78 -3.46
N GLN A 219 -21.36 -16.91 -2.13
CA GLN A 219 -21.60 -15.83 -1.18
C GLN A 219 -20.73 -14.60 -1.50
N GLN A 220 -19.45 -14.80 -1.77
CA GLN A 220 -18.52 -13.70 -2.08
C GLN A 220 -18.90 -12.98 -3.38
N LYS A 221 -19.33 -13.74 -4.39
CA LYS A 221 -19.82 -13.17 -5.66
C LYS A 221 -21.09 -12.31 -5.44
N ASP A 222 -22.01 -12.80 -4.61
CA ASP A 222 -23.25 -12.07 -4.33
C ASP A 222 -23.01 -10.88 -3.41
N LEU A 223 -22.08 -10.97 -2.45
CA LEU A 223 -21.62 -9.83 -1.63
C LEU A 223 -21.01 -8.73 -2.52
N GLY A 224 -20.19 -9.10 -3.51
CA GLY A 224 -19.63 -8.14 -4.47
C GLY A 224 -20.71 -7.39 -5.25
N LYS A 225 -21.81 -8.08 -5.63
CA LYS A 225 -22.94 -7.41 -6.31
C LYS A 225 -23.69 -6.44 -5.40
N VAL A 226 -23.90 -6.83 -4.13
CA VAL A 226 -24.54 -5.95 -3.13
C VAL A 226 -23.68 -4.71 -2.89
N ASN A 227 -22.38 -4.88 -2.69
CA ASN A 227 -21.46 -3.75 -2.48
C ASN A 227 -21.40 -2.81 -3.69
N GLY A 228 -21.28 -3.35 -4.91
CA GLY A 228 -21.28 -2.52 -6.12
C GLY A 228 -22.62 -1.77 -6.32
N TYR A 229 -23.74 -2.38 -5.94
CA TYR A 229 -25.03 -1.70 -5.98
C TYR A 229 -25.14 -0.57 -4.95
N ILE A 230 -24.60 -0.80 -3.72
CA ILE A 230 -24.54 0.24 -2.68
C ILE A 230 -23.68 1.42 -3.16
N GLU A 231 -22.50 1.16 -3.69
CA GLU A 231 -21.58 2.18 -4.22
C GLU A 231 -22.26 3.00 -5.33
N GLU A 232 -22.85 2.34 -6.33
CA GLU A 232 -23.58 2.99 -7.42
C GLU A 232 -24.72 3.89 -6.90
N MET A 233 -25.50 3.41 -5.92
CA MET A 233 -26.61 4.18 -5.37
C MET A 233 -26.14 5.31 -4.46
N MET A 234 -25.02 5.17 -3.76
CA MET A 234 -24.39 6.25 -2.97
C MET A 234 -23.87 7.38 -3.86
N GLU A 235 -23.15 7.05 -4.93
CA GLU A 235 -22.68 8.04 -5.91
C GLU A 235 -23.87 8.73 -6.61
N GLY A 236 -24.88 7.94 -7.00
CA GLY A 236 -26.09 8.42 -7.65
C GLY A 236 -27.17 8.97 -6.71
N GLN A 237 -26.90 9.14 -5.39
CA GLN A 237 -27.96 9.47 -4.42
C GLN A 237 -28.72 10.76 -4.73
N LYS A 238 -28.03 11.79 -5.25
CA LYS A 238 -28.70 13.03 -5.68
C LYS A 238 -29.71 12.77 -6.81
N VAL A 239 -29.37 11.90 -7.76
CA VAL A 239 -30.24 11.53 -8.87
C VAL A 239 -31.44 10.74 -8.36
N VAL A 240 -31.21 9.75 -7.49
CA VAL A 240 -32.29 8.96 -6.87
C VAL A 240 -33.29 9.89 -6.17
N LYS A 241 -32.78 10.90 -5.41
CA LYS A 241 -33.63 11.86 -4.69
C LYS A 241 -34.41 12.79 -5.61
N VAL A 242 -33.76 13.37 -6.62
CA VAL A 242 -34.43 14.30 -7.56
C VAL A 242 -35.54 13.62 -8.35
N PHE A 243 -35.33 12.35 -8.73
CA PHE A 243 -36.35 11.58 -9.48
C PHE A 243 -37.27 10.76 -8.58
N THR A 244 -37.19 10.86 -7.25
CA THR A 244 -38.04 10.13 -6.27
C THR A 244 -38.07 8.62 -6.50
N HIS A 245 -36.91 8.02 -6.80
CA HIS A 245 -36.77 6.60 -7.15
C HIS A 245 -36.32 5.72 -5.97
N GLU A 246 -36.44 6.19 -4.70
CA GLU A 246 -35.99 5.47 -3.50
C GLU A 246 -36.64 4.08 -3.38
N GLN A 247 -37.93 3.96 -3.68
CA GLN A 247 -38.63 2.68 -3.57
C GLN A 247 -38.15 1.66 -4.61
N LYS A 248 -37.83 2.12 -5.83
CA LYS A 248 -37.25 1.27 -6.89
C LYS A 248 -35.84 0.80 -6.48
N THR A 249 -35.03 1.70 -5.97
CA THR A 249 -33.67 1.42 -5.45
C THR A 249 -33.73 0.42 -4.30
N LEU A 250 -34.64 0.61 -3.33
CA LEU A 250 -34.85 -0.29 -2.22
C LEU A 250 -35.24 -1.70 -2.66
N ASN A 251 -36.12 -1.82 -3.64
CA ASN A 251 -36.53 -3.12 -4.18
C ASN A 251 -35.39 -3.84 -4.90
N GLY A 252 -34.54 -3.09 -5.65
CA GLY A 252 -33.31 -3.63 -6.26
C GLY A 252 -32.32 -4.15 -5.22
N PHE A 253 -32.11 -3.38 -4.18
CA PHE A 253 -31.27 -3.79 -3.04
C PHE A 253 -31.79 -5.05 -2.36
N ARG A 254 -33.09 -5.11 -2.04
CA ARG A 254 -33.72 -6.27 -1.40
C ARG A 254 -33.51 -7.55 -2.21
N ALA A 255 -33.71 -7.50 -3.53
CA ALA A 255 -33.52 -8.65 -4.41
C ALA A 255 -32.09 -9.19 -4.39
N LEU A 256 -31.06 -8.29 -4.36
CA LEU A 256 -29.66 -8.68 -4.25
C LEU A 256 -29.32 -9.19 -2.85
N ASN A 257 -29.84 -8.54 -1.81
CA ASN A 257 -29.62 -8.91 -0.42
C ASN A 257 -30.25 -10.26 -0.06
N ASP A 258 -31.44 -10.60 -0.61
CA ASP A 258 -32.05 -11.91 -0.45
C ASP A 258 -31.18 -13.03 -1.08
N LYS A 259 -30.63 -12.79 -2.26
CA LYS A 259 -29.66 -13.72 -2.87
C LYS A 259 -28.42 -13.91 -2.00
N LEU A 260 -27.87 -12.82 -1.48
CA LEU A 260 -26.74 -12.87 -0.56
C LEU A 260 -27.08 -13.65 0.70
N LYS A 261 -28.27 -13.41 1.30
CA LYS A 261 -28.77 -14.15 2.46
C LYS A 261 -28.81 -15.66 2.19
N ASP A 262 -29.31 -16.08 1.04
CA ASP A 262 -29.44 -17.50 0.71
C ASP A 262 -28.07 -18.15 0.47
N SER A 263 -27.14 -17.49 -0.24
CA SER A 263 -25.76 -17.94 -0.41
C SER A 263 -25.03 -18.01 0.93
N ALA A 264 -25.18 -17.01 1.78
CA ALA A 264 -24.54 -16.94 3.10
C ALA A 264 -25.11 -18.01 4.06
N LYS A 265 -26.42 -18.27 4.01
CA LYS A 265 -27.06 -19.35 4.79
C LYS A 265 -26.46 -20.70 4.46
N GLN A 266 -26.27 -21.02 3.19
CA GLN A 266 -25.66 -22.29 2.76
C GLN A 266 -24.18 -22.36 3.17
N ALA A 267 -23.40 -21.30 2.90
CA ALA A 267 -21.98 -21.25 3.23
C ALA A 267 -21.72 -21.41 4.72
N ASN A 268 -22.41 -20.62 5.55
CA ASN A 268 -22.25 -20.64 7.00
C ASN A 268 -22.88 -21.89 7.63
N GLY A 269 -23.96 -22.43 7.05
CA GLY A 269 -24.58 -23.67 7.47
C GLY A 269 -23.56 -24.83 7.47
N TYR A 270 -22.83 -25.00 6.36
CA TYR A 270 -21.78 -26.03 6.29
C TYR A 270 -20.55 -25.68 7.14
N ALA A 271 -20.13 -24.41 7.19
CA ALA A 271 -18.98 -24.01 7.97
C ALA A 271 -19.19 -24.24 9.48
N ASN A 272 -20.37 -23.89 10.00
CA ASN A 272 -20.67 -24.00 11.43
C ASN A 272 -20.85 -25.45 11.91
N ILE A 273 -21.07 -26.40 10.99
CA ILE A 273 -21.15 -27.84 11.33
C ILE A 273 -19.74 -28.44 11.55
N ILE A 274 -18.67 -27.85 11.01
CA ILE A 274 -17.32 -28.42 11.11
C ILE A 274 -16.88 -28.59 12.57
N MET A 275 -17.01 -27.55 13.39
CA MET A 275 -16.58 -27.63 14.81
C MET A 275 -17.38 -28.66 15.62
N PRO A 276 -18.70 -28.69 15.61
CA PRO A 276 -19.48 -29.72 16.31
C PRO A 276 -19.14 -31.15 15.84
N VAL A 277 -19.04 -31.38 14.53
CA VAL A 277 -18.72 -32.70 13.98
C VAL A 277 -17.32 -33.16 14.44
N THR A 278 -16.33 -32.26 14.30
CA THR A 278 -14.96 -32.57 14.74
C THR A 278 -14.88 -32.86 16.25
N ALA A 279 -15.58 -32.06 17.07
CA ALA A 279 -15.63 -32.25 18.50
C ALA A 279 -16.29 -33.60 18.88
N GLN A 280 -17.43 -33.95 18.24
CA GLN A 280 -18.11 -35.23 18.51
C GLN A 280 -17.31 -36.44 18.00
N LEU A 281 -16.64 -36.33 16.85
CA LEU A 281 -15.71 -37.38 16.41
C LEU A 281 -14.55 -37.57 17.41
N GLY A 282 -14.05 -36.47 17.98
CA GLY A 282 -13.07 -36.51 19.08
C GLY A 282 -13.62 -37.21 20.33
N ASN A 283 -14.86 -36.94 20.74
CA ASN A 283 -15.53 -37.60 21.86
C ASN A 283 -15.77 -39.09 21.56
N ILE A 284 -16.15 -39.46 20.36
CA ILE A 284 -16.30 -40.87 19.92
C ILE A 284 -14.92 -41.56 19.97
N SER A 285 -13.87 -40.93 19.48
CA SER A 285 -12.49 -41.45 19.61
C SER A 285 -12.12 -41.72 21.07
N TYR A 286 -12.41 -40.75 21.94
CA TYR A 286 -12.20 -40.91 23.38
C TYR A 286 -12.97 -42.11 23.95
N ALA A 287 -14.26 -42.26 23.64
CA ALA A 287 -15.10 -43.37 24.12
C ALA A 287 -14.63 -44.73 23.60
N VAL A 288 -14.27 -44.83 22.30
CA VAL A 288 -13.72 -46.06 21.73
C VAL A 288 -12.40 -46.43 22.36
N CYS A 289 -11.48 -45.48 22.56
CA CYS A 289 -10.22 -45.73 23.25
C CYS A 289 -10.44 -46.13 24.73
N ALA A 290 -11.44 -45.55 25.40
CA ALA A 290 -11.79 -45.92 26.76
C ALA A 290 -12.30 -47.38 26.85
N LEU A 291 -13.22 -47.77 25.94
CA LEU A 291 -13.74 -49.14 25.89
C LEU A 291 -12.64 -50.16 25.56
N VAL A 292 -11.86 -49.92 24.52
CA VAL A 292 -10.76 -50.82 24.13
C VAL A 292 -9.69 -50.86 25.22
N GLY A 293 -9.31 -49.72 25.80
CA GLY A 293 -8.34 -49.64 26.89
C GLY A 293 -8.80 -50.33 28.15
N ALA A 294 -10.08 -50.18 28.54
CA ALA A 294 -10.65 -50.89 29.68
C ALA A 294 -10.69 -52.42 29.44
N ALA A 295 -11.09 -52.86 28.24
CA ALA A 295 -11.06 -54.29 27.88
C ALA A 295 -9.64 -54.86 27.94
N MET A 296 -8.63 -54.12 27.48
CA MET A 296 -7.22 -54.51 27.56
C MET A 296 -6.72 -54.56 29.02
N ALA A 297 -7.15 -53.59 29.85
CA ALA A 297 -6.78 -53.55 31.27
C ALA A 297 -7.39 -54.72 32.06
N VAL A 298 -8.68 -55.05 31.83
CA VAL A 298 -9.36 -56.20 32.44
C VAL A 298 -8.77 -57.52 31.95
N GLY A 299 -8.45 -57.62 30.66
CA GLY A 299 -7.81 -58.79 30.04
C GLY A 299 -6.31 -58.91 30.32
N ASN A 300 -5.70 -57.97 31.03
CA ASN A 300 -4.27 -57.88 31.33
C ASN A 300 -3.38 -57.92 30.08
N VAL A 301 -3.89 -57.41 28.97
CA VAL A 301 -3.20 -57.38 27.65
C VAL A 301 -2.16 -56.26 27.63
N GLY A 302 -0.87 -56.62 27.42
CA GLY A 302 0.22 -55.64 27.28
C GLY A 302 0.56 -54.86 28.55
N GLY A 303 0.23 -55.37 29.77
CA GLY A 303 0.51 -54.71 31.05
C GLY A 303 -0.28 -53.42 31.25
N MET A 304 -1.47 -53.33 30.64
CA MET A 304 -2.32 -52.13 30.70
C MET A 304 -2.89 -51.95 32.13
N THR A 305 -2.60 -50.81 32.74
CA THR A 305 -3.13 -50.39 34.04
C THR A 305 -4.23 -49.36 33.90
N LEU A 306 -5.01 -49.14 34.97
CA LEU A 306 -6.03 -48.07 34.99
C LEU A 306 -5.41 -46.69 34.74
N GLY A 307 -4.25 -46.40 35.36
CA GLY A 307 -3.53 -45.16 35.18
C GLY A 307 -3.02 -45.00 33.75
N THR A 308 -2.57 -46.10 33.12
CA THR A 308 -2.16 -46.07 31.69
C THR A 308 -3.33 -45.71 30.78
N VAL A 309 -4.52 -46.28 30.98
CA VAL A 309 -5.73 -45.94 30.22
C VAL A 309 -6.09 -44.46 30.38
N MET A 310 -6.12 -43.97 31.63
CA MET A 310 -6.48 -42.56 31.89
C MET A 310 -5.47 -41.58 31.31
N ALA A 311 -4.18 -41.83 31.40
CA ALA A 311 -3.14 -41.02 30.78
C ALA A 311 -3.25 -41.05 29.25
N PHE A 312 -3.51 -42.23 28.66
CA PHE A 312 -3.71 -42.35 27.21
C PHE A 312 -4.94 -41.56 26.72
N LEU A 313 -6.05 -41.59 27.45
CA LEU A 313 -7.24 -40.80 27.15
C LEU A 313 -6.97 -39.28 27.22
N SER A 314 -6.14 -38.85 28.18
CA SER A 314 -5.69 -37.45 28.25
C SER A 314 -4.82 -37.05 27.03
N LEU A 315 -3.90 -37.93 26.64
CA LEU A 315 -3.07 -37.75 25.44
C LEU A 315 -3.92 -37.71 24.15
N ASN A 316 -4.92 -38.62 24.04
CA ASN A 316 -5.85 -38.63 22.90
C ASN A 316 -6.60 -37.29 22.74
N LYS A 317 -7.07 -36.72 23.85
CA LYS A 317 -7.70 -35.39 23.87
C LYS A 317 -6.71 -34.30 23.45
N SER A 318 -5.47 -34.32 23.94
CA SER A 318 -4.41 -33.39 23.62
C SER A 318 -3.92 -33.51 22.18
N PHE A 319 -4.10 -34.66 21.51
CA PHE A 319 -3.72 -34.90 20.12
C PHE A 319 -4.70 -34.28 19.10
N ASN A 320 -6.00 -34.27 19.40
CA ASN A 320 -7.04 -33.83 18.47
C ASN A 320 -7.04 -32.31 18.28
N MET A 321 -6.71 -31.51 19.30
CA MET A 321 -6.77 -30.06 19.29
C MET A 321 -5.77 -29.42 18.29
N PRO A 322 -4.47 -29.77 18.28
CA PRO A 322 -3.49 -29.23 17.35
C PRO A 322 -3.82 -29.49 15.87
N ILE A 323 -4.43 -30.64 15.54
CA ILE A 323 -4.83 -30.99 14.18
C ILE A 323 -5.85 -29.99 13.62
N SER A 324 -6.85 -29.62 14.44
CA SER A 324 -7.83 -28.62 14.07
C SER A 324 -7.20 -27.23 13.91
N GLN A 325 -6.23 -26.86 14.77
CA GLN A 325 -5.53 -25.57 14.70
C GLN A 325 -4.69 -25.44 13.44
N VAL A 326 -3.96 -26.46 13.02
CA VAL A 326 -3.19 -26.48 11.76
C VAL A 326 -4.10 -26.17 10.57
N SER A 327 -5.28 -26.79 10.53
CA SER A 327 -6.24 -26.59 9.44
C SER A 327 -6.76 -25.14 9.37
N MET A 328 -6.98 -24.50 10.51
CA MET A 328 -7.42 -23.09 10.57
C MET A 328 -6.31 -22.13 10.14
N GLN A 329 -5.05 -22.38 10.49
CA GLN A 329 -3.93 -21.51 10.15
C GLN A 329 -3.55 -21.55 8.65
N ALA A 330 -3.88 -22.62 7.93
CA ALA A 330 -3.52 -22.77 6.52
C ALA A 330 -4.05 -21.61 5.65
N ASN A 331 -5.28 -21.15 5.87
CA ASN A 331 -5.85 -20.05 5.13
C ASN A 331 -5.15 -18.71 5.45
N SER A 332 -4.84 -18.44 6.71
CA SER A 332 -4.13 -17.24 7.14
C SER A 332 -2.75 -17.14 6.49
N ILE A 333 -2.04 -18.26 6.38
CA ILE A 333 -0.74 -18.32 5.71
C ILE A 333 -0.86 -18.03 4.22
N ILE A 334 -1.83 -18.63 3.52
CA ILE A 334 -2.04 -18.39 2.08
C ILE A 334 -2.35 -16.91 1.84
N MET A 335 -3.20 -16.30 2.66
CA MET A 335 -3.52 -14.87 2.55
C MET A 335 -2.30 -13.98 2.82
N ALA A 336 -1.51 -14.32 3.83
CA ALA A 336 -0.30 -13.59 4.17
C ALA A 336 0.78 -13.72 3.08
N LEU A 337 0.95 -14.89 2.46
CA LEU A 337 1.87 -15.08 1.34
C LEU A 337 1.43 -14.28 0.11
N ALA A 338 0.13 -14.20 -0.16
CA ALA A 338 -0.39 -13.36 -1.24
C ALA A 338 -0.18 -11.85 -0.97
N GLY A 339 -0.31 -11.42 0.29
CA GLY A 339 0.04 -10.07 0.72
C GLY A 339 1.54 -9.80 0.59
N ALA A 340 2.37 -10.75 1.02
CA ALA A 340 3.82 -10.68 0.88
C ALA A 340 4.26 -10.57 -0.58
N GLU A 341 3.62 -11.30 -1.49
CA GLU A 341 3.90 -11.20 -2.93
C GLU A 341 3.72 -9.77 -3.45
N ARG A 342 2.62 -9.10 -3.06
CA ARG A 342 2.40 -7.69 -3.45
C ARG A 342 3.39 -6.73 -2.80
N ILE A 343 3.71 -6.93 -1.52
CA ILE A 343 4.72 -6.13 -0.80
C ILE A 343 6.08 -6.25 -1.52
N PHE A 344 6.53 -7.49 -1.78
CA PHE A 344 7.83 -7.69 -2.42
C PHE A 344 7.83 -7.26 -3.88
N LYS A 345 6.70 -7.40 -4.60
CA LYS A 345 6.58 -6.86 -5.96
C LYS A 345 6.80 -5.36 -5.96
N MET A 346 6.20 -4.62 -5.02
CA MET A 346 6.42 -3.18 -4.88
C MET A 346 7.87 -2.87 -4.48
N MET A 347 8.49 -3.68 -3.62
CA MET A 347 9.90 -3.50 -3.22
C MET A 347 10.92 -3.86 -4.31
N ASP A 348 10.52 -4.69 -5.27
CA ASP A 348 11.37 -5.13 -6.40
C ASP A 348 11.20 -4.23 -7.64
N GLU A 349 10.26 -3.26 -7.61
CA GLU A 349 10.14 -2.26 -8.69
C GLU A 349 11.43 -1.43 -8.79
N THR A 350 11.75 -1.03 -10.00
CA THR A 350 12.98 -0.26 -10.26
C THR A 350 12.82 1.17 -9.76
N SER A 351 13.73 1.61 -8.89
CA SER A 351 13.82 3.02 -8.48
C SER A 351 14.07 3.93 -9.69
N GLU A 352 13.69 5.18 -9.57
CA GLU A 352 13.97 6.17 -10.61
C GLU A 352 15.49 6.28 -10.84
N THR A 353 15.93 5.97 -12.05
CA THR A 353 17.35 6.06 -12.43
C THR A 353 17.70 7.50 -12.78
N ASP A 354 18.85 7.96 -12.33
CA ASP A 354 19.41 9.26 -12.69
C ASP A 354 20.88 9.14 -13.07
N GLU A 355 21.14 9.19 -14.37
CA GLU A 355 22.51 9.17 -14.94
C GLU A 355 23.04 10.58 -15.19
N GLY A 356 22.34 11.62 -14.70
CA GLY A 356 22.76 13.01 -14.84
C GLY A 356 24.06 13.31 -14.07
N TYR A 357 24.92 14.09 -14.67
CA TYR A 357 26.19 14.54 -14.08
C TYR A 357 26.33 16.06 -14.05
N VAL A 358 25.49 16.80 -14.76
CA VAL A 358 25.41 18.26 -14.70
C VAL A 358 24.59 18.65 -13.48
N THR A 359 25.11 19.55 -12.66
CA THR A 359 24.51 20.00 -11.41
C THR A 359 24.17 21.48 -11.43
N LEU A 360 23.20 21.90 -10.63
CA LEU A 360 22.82 23.29 -10.44
C LEU A 360 23.53 23.88 -9.24
N VAL A 361 24.25 24.97 -9.42
CA VAL A 361 25.03 25.65 -8.38
C VAL A 361 24.70 27.15 -8.31
N ASN A 362 24.91 27.74 -7.11
CA ASN A 362 24.93 29.19 -7.01
C ASN A 362 26.19 29.73 -7.69
N ALA A 363 26.08 30.82 -8.43
CA ALA A 363 27.17 31.38 -9.18
C ALA A 363 27.34 32.88 -8.91
N LYS A 364 28.51 33.39 -9.19
CA LYS A 364 28.83 34.83 -9.24
C LYS A 364 29.77 35.09 -10.40
N TYR A 365 29.80 36.34 -10.87
CA TYR A 365 30.82 36.76 -11.82
C TYR A 365 32.12 37.08 -11.08
N ASP A 366 33.26 36.58 -11.59
CA ASP A 366 34.59 36.95 -11.10
C ASP A 366 35.05 38.31 -11.68
N ALA A 367 36.29 38.71 -11.34
CA ALA A 367 36.88 39.95 -11.83
C ALA A 367 37.07 40.00 -13.38
N ASN A 368 37.02 38.84 -14.06
CA ASN A 368 37.14 38.67 -15.51
C ASN A 368 35.80 38.48 -16.21
N ASP A 369 34.67 38.74 -15.51
CA ASP A 369 33.32 38.54 -16.00
C ASP A 369 32.99 37.07 -16.37
N GLN A 370 33.69 36.10 -15.67
CA GLN A 370 33.43 34.69 -15.85
C GLN A 370 32.56 34.15 -14.69
N LEU A 371 31.64 33.24 -15.02
CA LEU A 371 30.81 32.59 -14.02
C LEU A 371 31.67 31.60 -13.21
N VAL A 372 31.65 31.76 -11.89
CA VAL A 372 32.28 30.86 -10.93
C VAL A 372 31.32 30.44 -9.86
N GLU A 373 31.48 29.20 -9.37
CA GLU A 373 30.66 28.63 -8.29
C GLU A 373 30.91 29.39 -6.98
N THR A 374 29.84 29.57 -6.20
CA THR A 374 29.89 30.13 -4.85
C THR A 374 28.99 29.38 -3.90
N THR A 375 29.32 29.39 -2.63
CA THR A 375 28.45 28.87 -1.55
C THR A 375 27.37 29.86 -1.15
N ASP A 376 27.58 31.15 -1.44
CA ASP A 376 26.66 32.21 -1.08
C ASP A 376 25.45 32.22 -2.03
N ARG A 377 24.27 32.52 -1.48
CA ARG A 377 23.05 32.68 -2.26
C ARG A 377 23.07 34.04 -2.94
N THR A 378 23.41 34.07 -4.21
CA THR A 378 23.52 35.30 -5.02
C THR A 378 22.25 35.64 -5.81
N GLY A 379 21.27 34.71 -5.89
CA GLY A 379 20.16 34.81 -6.82
C GLY A 379 20.53 34.50 -8.28
N LEU A 380 21.80 34.23 -8.55
CA LEU A 380 22.30 33.81 -9.86
C LEU A 380 22.66 32.33 -9.80
N TRP A 381 22.07 31.55 -10.69
CA TRP A 381 22.28 30.11 -10.78
C TRP A 381 22.98 29.75 -12.08
N ALA A 382 23.80 28.69 -12.05
CA ALA A 382 24.50 28.19 -13.23
C ALA A 382 24.53 26.66 -13.25
N TRP A 383 24.49 26.11 -14.45
CA TRP A 383 24.76 24.70 -14.71
C TRP A 383 26.26 24.46 -14.66
N LYS A 384 26.71 23.63 -13.73
CA LYS A 384 28.09 23.12 -13.63
C LYS A 384 28.18 21.86 -14.49
N HIS A 385 28.82 21.99 -15.65
CA HIS A 385 28.96 20.93 -16.63
C HIS A 385 30.40 20.42 -16.68
N PRO A 386 30.73 19.31 -15.98
CA PRO A 386 32.02 18.66 -16.11
C PRO A 386 32.14 17.94 -17.46
N HIS A 387 33.28 18.07 -18.12
CA HIS A 387 33.59 17.43 -19.40
C HIS A 387 34.57 16.28 -19.21
N HIS A 388 34.61 15.34 -20.17
CA HIS A 388 35.52 14.18 -20.12
C HIS A 388 37.00 14.53 -20.15
N ASP A 389 37.38 15.73 -20.60
CA ASP A 389 38.74 16.26 -20.62
C ASP A 389 39.20 16.84 -19.27
N GLY A 390 38.35 16.73 -18.22
CA GLY A 390 38.62 17.27 -16.88
C GLY A 390 38.26 18.75 -16.72
N ASN A 391 37.85 19.44 -17.79
CA ASN A 391 37.41 20.82 -17.73
C ASN A 391 35.97 20.91 -17.22
N THR A 392 35.65 21.98 -16.51
CA THR A 392 34.28 22.27 -16.05
C THR A 392 33.83 23.60 -16.63
N THR A 393 32.70 23.63 -17.30
CA THR A 393 32.09 24.87 -17.80
C THR A 393 30.88 25.24 -16.96
N TYR A 394 30.65 26.55 -16.81
CA TYR A 394 29.50 27.10 -16.11
C TYR A 394 28.63 27.83 -17.14
N HIS A 395 27.36 27.40 -17.25
CA HIS A 395 26.37 28.03 -18.11
C HIS A 395 25.31 28.70 -17.26
N LYS A 396 25.08 29.99 -17.45
CA LYS A 396 24.04 30.71 -16.72
C LYS A 396 22.69 30.02 -16.92
N LEU A 397 21.97 29.79 -15.81
CA LEU A 397 20.59 29.36 -15.88
C LEU A 397 19.71 30.50 -16.41
N ALA A 398 19.27 30.40 -17.66
CA ALA A 398 18.49 31.42 -18.35
C ALA A 398 17.04 30.99 -18.58
N GLY A 399 16.77 29.71 -18.68
CA GLY A 399 15.44 29.19 -18.91
C GLY A 399 15.10 28.96 -20.39
N ASP A 400 16.11 28.69 -21.25
CA ASP A 400 15.88 28.30 -22.64
C ASP A 400 15.58 26.81 -22.72
N ILE A 401 14.39 26.45 -23.21
CA ILE A 401 13.99 25.03 -23.38
C ILE A 401 13.68 24.76 -24.85
N THR A 402 14.34 23.73 -25.40
CA THR A 402 14.20 23.37 -26.82
C THR A 402 13.93 21.87 -26.96
N PHE A 403 12.90 21.54 -27.73
CA PHE A 403 12.60 20.20 -28.22
C PHE A 403 13.00 20.09 -29.67
N THR A 404 13.66 19.01 -30.04
CA THR A 404 14.10 18.74 -31.43
C THR A 404 13.70 17.30 -31.77
N ASP A 405 12.78 17.16 -32.73
CA ASP A 405 12.29 15.89 -33.29
C ASP A 405 11.90 14.89 -32.23
N VAL A 406 11.10 15.31 -31.22
CA VAL A 406 10.77 14.46 -30.06
C VAL A 406 9.53 13.63 -30.33
N ASP A 407 9.72 12.31 -30.29
CA ASP A 407 8.65 11.31 -30.24
C ASP A 407 8.54 10.72 -28.84
N PHE A 408 7.31 10.52 -28.36
CA PHE A 408 7.08 9.98 -27.03
C PHE A 408 5.77 9.20 -26.91
N GLY A 409 5.81 8.08 -26.14
CA GLY A 409 4.65 7.31 -25.71
C GLY A 409 4.82 6.77 -24.29
N TYR A 410 3.74 6.76 -23.51
CA TYR A 410 3.74 6.17 -22.16
C TYR A 410 3.92 4.66 -22.15
N VAL A 411 3.54 3.99 -23.25
CA VAL A 411 3.74 2.58 -23.53
C VAL A 411 4.33 2.42 -24.93
N PRO A 412 5.20 1.43 -25.18
CA PRO A 412 5.91 1.27 -26.45
C PRO A 412 4.98 1.18 -27.67
N GLU A 413 3.77 0.61 -27.48
CA GLU A 413 2.82 0.35 -28.56
C GLU A 413 2.01 1.58 -28.98
N LYS A 414 2.08 2.69 -28.22
CA LYS A 414 1.25 3.87 -28.47
C LYS A 414 2.04 5.17 -28.31
N THR A 415 2.48 5.72 -29.42
CA THR A 415 3.06 7.06 -29.46
C THR A 415 1.96 8.11 -29.23
N VAL A 416 2.26 9.08 -28.38
CA VAL A 416 1.35 10.18 -27.96
C VAL A 416 1.81 11.51 -28.53
N LEU A 417 3.11 11.75 -28.65
CA LEU A 417 3.70 12.92 -29.26
C LEU A 417 4.51 12.50 -30.49
N HIS A 418 4.37 13.25 -31.57
CA HIS A 418 4.99 12.96 -32.84
C HIS A 418 5.72 14.17 -33.36
N ASP A 419 7.03 14.06 -33.61
CA ASP A 419 7.88 15.08 -34.25
C ASP A 419 7.72 16.47 -33.60
N ILE A 420 7.83 16.52 -32.27
CA ILE A 420 7.67 17.77 -31.54
C ILE A 420 8.93 18.63 -31.67
N ASN A 421 8.77 19.76 -32.35
CA ASN A 421 9.74 20.82 -32.48
C ASN A 421 9.24 22.09 -31.79
N LEU A 422 9.76 22.34 -30.56
CA LEU A 422 9.33 23.46 -29.71
C LEU A 422 10.55 24.18 -29.16
N TYR A 423 10.47 25.49 -29.05
CA TYR A 423 11.44 26.30 -28.33
C TYR A 423 10.76 27.34 -27.46
N GLY A 424 11.24 27.50 -26.23
CA GLY A 424 10.85 28.51 -25.26
C GLY A 424 12.06 29.37 -24.91
N ARG A 425 12.08 30.64 -25.31
CA ARG A 425 13.18 31.56 -25.01
C ARG A 425 13.09 32.10 -23.59
N PRO A 426 14.21 32.50 -22.97
CA PRO A 426 14.21 33.11 -21.65
C PRO A 426 13.20 34.25 -21.52
N GLY A 427 12.36 34.21 -20.49
CA GLY A 427 11.32 35.18 -20.21
C GLY A 427 10.07 35.12 -21.11
N GLN A 428 9.98 34.15 -22.03
CA GLN A 428 8.85 34.01 -22.96
C GLN A 428 7.70 33.24 -22.31
N LYS A 429 6.46 33.71 -22.53
CA LYS A 429 5.23 33.02 -22.15
C LYS A 429 4.70 32.20 -23.32
N ILE A 430 4.71 30.87 -23.20
CA ILE A 430 4.23 29.92 -24.19
C ILE A 430 2.91 29.30 -23.73
N ALA A 431 1.84 29.46 -24.53
CA ALA A 431 0.54 28.86 -24.24
C ALA A 431 0.29 27.63 -25.12
N PHE A 432 -0.03 26.51 -24.50
CA PHE A 432 -0.48 25.30 -25.19
C PHE A 432 -2.00 25.30 -25.31
N VAL A 433 -2.50 25.13 -26.53
CA VAL A 433 -3.92 25.09 -26.87
C VAL A 433 -4.22 23.80 -27.66
N GLY A 434 -5.37 23.20 -27.46
CA GLY A 434 -5.80 22.00 -28.18
C GLY A 434 -6.83 21.20 -27.37
N SER A 435 -7.45 20.21 -28.00
CA SER A 435 -8.44 19.34 -27.37
C SER A 435 -7.86 18.51 -26.20
N THR A 436 -8.73 17.98 -25.37
CA THR A 436 -8.32 17.02 -24.35
C THR A 436 -7.67 15.81 -25.01
N GLY A 437 -6.51 15.38 -24.48
CA GLY A 437 -5.72 14.28 -25.07
C GLY A 437 -4.81 14.70 -26.24
N ALA A 438 -4.71 15.98 -26.61
CA ALA A 438 -3.82 16.44 -27.68
C ALA A 438 -2.32 16.37 -27.35
N GLY A 439 -1.93 16.05 -26.10
CA GLY A 439 -0.53 15.92 -25.68
C GLY A 439 0.03 17.10 -24.86
N LYS A 440 -0.80 18.09 -24.48
CA LYS A 440 -0.37 19.27 -23.71
C LYS A 440 0.34 18.91 -22.40
N THR A 441 -0.31 18.13 -21.54
CA THR A 441 0.25 17.66 -20.26
C THR A 441 1.45 16.73 -20.45
N THR A 442 1.50 16.00 -21.57
CA THR A 442 2.65 15.15 -21.89
C THR A 442 3.92 15.98 -22.12
N ILE A 443 3.82 17.11 -22.84
CA ILE A 443 4.96 18.03 -23.04
C ILE A 443 5.47 18.55 -21.68
N THR A 444 4.57 18.97 -20.79
CA THR A 444 4.96 19.46 -19.46
C THR A 444 5.60 18.37 -18.59
N ASN A 445 5.11 17.13 -18.67
CA ASN A 445 5.72 15.99 -18.00
C ASN A 445 7.14 15.69 -18.50
N LEU A 446 7.40 15.88 -19.79
CA LEU A 446 8.73 15.72 -20.36
C LEU A 446 9.71 16.84 -19.96
N ILE A 447 9.23 18.10 -19.82
CA ILE A 447 10.05 19.21 -19.30
C ILE A 447 10.51 18.90 -17.86
N ASN A 448 9.63 18.33 -17.00
CA ASN A 448 9.97 17.91 -15.64
C ASN A 448 10.80 16.62 -15.60
N ARG A 449 11.02 15.99 -16.73
CA ARG A 449 11.69 14.69 -16.84
C ARG A 449 11.08 13.65 -15.89
N PHE A 450 9.73 13.65 -15.78
CA PHE A 450 8.99 12.56 -15.11
C PHE A 450 9.02 11.28 -15.95
N TYR A 451 9.26 11.45 -17.25
CA TYR A 451 9.48 10.39 -18.23
C TYR A 451 10.70 10.73 -19.08
N ASP A 452 11.51 9.76 -19.39
CA ASP A 452 12.59 9.89 -20.35
C ASP A 452 12.06 9.64 -21.76
N ILE A 453 12.57 10.41 -22.76
CA ILE A 453 12.17 10.28 -24.16
C ILE A 453 12.84 9.08 -24.82
N SER A 454 12.16 8.48 -25.80
CA SER A 454 12.70 7.38 -26.60
C SER A 454 13.47 7.86 -27.82
N ASP A 455 13.05 9.00 -28.40
CA ASP A 455 13.68 9.58 -29.59
C ASP A 455 13.65 11.11 -29.54
N GLY A 456 14.55 11.75 -30.29
CA GLY A 456 14.71 13.20 -30.30
C GLY A 456 15.62 13.71 -29.16
N LYS A 457 15.57 15.03 -28.91
CA LYS A 457 16.38 15.69 -27.86
C LYS A 457 15.60 16.84 -27.21
N ILE A 458 15.64 16.89 -25.89
CA ILE A 458 15.18 18.05 -25.12
C ILE A 458 16.42 18.70 -24.49
N ARG A 459 16.59 20.02 -24.73
CA ARG A 459 17.72 20.77 -24.16
C ARG A 459 17.20 21.87 -23.24
N TYR A 460 17.94 22.08 -22.16
CA TYR A 460 17.75 23.17 -21.23
C TYR A 460 19.05 24.00 -21.20
N ASP A 461 18.95 25.29 -21.59
CA ASP A 461 20.10 26.18 -21.77
C ASP A 461 21.22 25.53 -22.64
N GLY A 462 20.79 24.85 -23.74
CA GLY A 462 21.67 24.15 -24.66
C GLY A 462 22.14 22.77 -24.19
N ILE A 463 21.97 22.41 -22.91
CA ILE A 463 22.37 21.12 -22.32
C ILE A 463 21.23 20.11 -22.46
N ASN A 464 21.54 18.88 -22.95
CA ASN A 464 20.52 17.82 -22.99
C ASN A 464 20.07 17.50 -21.55
N ILE A 465 18.75 17.52 -21.30
CA ILE A 465 18.17 17.28 -19.98
C ILE A 465 18.55 15.89 -19.41
N SER A 466 18.85 14.91 -20.28
CA SER A 466 19.31 13.59 -19.83
C SER A 466 20.66 13.63 -19.09
N LYS A 467 21.48 14.67 -19.34
CA LYS A 467 22.76 14.89 -18.69
C LYS A 467 22.66 15.66 -17.37
N ILE A 468 21.53 16.33 -17.12
CA ILE A 468 21.28 17.12 -15.91
C ILE A 468 20.73 16.17 -14.84
N LYS A 469 21.22 16.27 -13.59
CA LYS A 469 20.64 15.53 -12.47
C LYS A 469 19.17 15.89 -12.29
N LYS A 470 18.30 14.89 -12.11
CA LYS A 470 16.85 15.07 -12.03
C LYS A 470 16.45 16.02 -10.92
N ASP A 471 17.07 15.90 -9.74
CA ASP A 471 16.80 16.77 -8.60
C ASP A 471 17.15 18.21 -8.89
N ASP A 472 18.28 18.45 -9.56
CA ASP A 472 18.74 19.80 -9.94
C ASP A 472 17.89 20.39 -11.07
N LEU A 473 17.49 19.57 -12.04
CA LEU A 473 16.53 19.96 -13.07
C LEU A 473 15.21 20.41 -12.44
N ARG A 474 14.61 19.57 -11.58
CA ARG A 474 13.32 19.85 -10.94
C ARG A 474 13.39 21.05 -10.00
N ARG A 475 14.52 21.25 -9.31
CA ARG A 475 14.76 22.43 -8.45
C ARG A 475 14.78 23.74 -9.26
N SER A 476 15.16 23.70 -10.55
CA SER A 476 15.15 24.86 -11.44
C SER A 476 13.75 25.17 -12.02
N LEU A 477 12.78 24.28 -11.81
CA LEU A 477 11.42 24.37 -12.37
C LEU A 477 10.41 24.65 -11.27
N GLY A 478 9.43 25.51 -11.53
CA GLY A 478 8.26 25.69 -10.69
C GLY A 478 7.03 25.12 -11.36
N ILE A 479 6.21 24.41 -10.61
CA ILE A 479 4.99 23.82 -11.14
C ILE A 479 3.76 24.27 -10.35
N VAL A 480 2.70 24.65 -11.06
CA VAL A 480 1.37 24.87 -10.50
C VAL A 480 0.40 23.98 -11.27
N LEU A 481 -0.08 22.92 -10.60
CA LEU A 481 -0.98 21.93 -11.18
C LEU A 481 -2.45 22.37 -11.08
N GLN A 482 -3.28 21.82 -11.95
CA GLN A 482 -4.73 21.97 -11.93
C GLN A 482 -5.32 21.48 -10.60
N ASP A 483 -4.97 20.26 -10.21
CA ASP A 483 -5.36 19.68 -8.93
C ASP A 483 -4.29 20.01 -7.89
N THR A 484 -4.60 21.01 -7.08
CA THR A 484 -3.69 21.50 -6.04
C THR A 484 -3.77 20.61 -4.82
N HIS A 485 -2.67 19.97 -4.45
CA HIS A 485 -2.53 19.22 -3.22
C HIS A 485 -1.87 20.05 -2.12
N LEU A 486 -2.54 20.09 -0.94
CA LEU A 486 -2.04 20.72 0.27
C LEU A 486 -1.77 19.66 1.33
N PHE A 487 -0.60 19.74 1.93
CA PHE A 487 -0.21 18.81 2.99
C PHE A 487 -0.83 19.20 4.33
N THR A 488 -1.06 18.21 5.19
CA THR A 488 -1.42 18.47 6.58
C THR A 488 -0.31 19.22 7.27
N GLY A 489 -0.63 20.43 7.77
CA GLY A 489 0.32 21.36 8.35
C GLY A 489 -0.25 22.79 8.31
N THR A 490 0.54 23.76 8.73
CA THR A 490 0.11 25.18 8.68
C THR A 490 0.11 25.72 7.26
N VAL A 491 -0.58 26.83 7.04
CA VAL A 491 -0.51 27.59 5.78
C VAL A 491 0.95 27.98 5.48
N MET A 492 1.69 28.43 6.49
CA MET A 492 3.11 28.80 6.37
C MET A 492 3.96 27.64 5.87
N GLU A 493 3.80 26.45 6.48
CA GLU A 493 4.53 25.23 6.07
C GLU A 493 4.18 24.82 4.65
N ASN A 494 2.93 24.96 4.24
CA ASN A 494 2.50 24.66 2.88
C ASN A 494 3.10 25.62 1.84
N ILE A 495 3.30 26.89 2.14
CA ILE A 495 4.02 27.84 1.27
C ILE A 495 5.51 27.50 1.26
N ARG A 496 6.12 27.30 2.46
CA ARG A 496 7.54 26.98 2.65
C ARG A 496 7.94 25.67 1.97
N TYR A 497 6.98 24.78 1.67
CA TYR A 497 7.24 23.53 0.95
C TYR A 497 7.95 23.75 -0.41
N GLY A 498 7.73 24.91 -1.07
CA GLY A 498 8.45 25.26 -2.29
C GLY A 498 9.95 25.48 -2.08
N ARG A 499 10.35 25.91 -0.86
CA ARG A 499 11.74 26.06 -0.44
C ARG A 499 11.81 25.98 1.09
N LEU A 500 12.27 24.86 1.63
CA LEU A 500 12.24 24.55 3.05
C LEU A 500 13.04 25.52 3.92
N GLU A 501 14.08 26.14 3.36
CA GLU A 501 14.97 27.11 4.04
C GLU A 501 14.45 28.56 3.97
N ALA A 502 13.27 28.79 3.39
CA ALA A 502 12.72 30.13 3.28
C ALA A 502 12.31 30.70 4.65
N SER A 503 12.64 31.98 4.87
CA SER A 503 12.19 32.68 6.07
C SER A 503 10.69 32.97 6.04
N ASP A 504 10.12 33.32 7.21
CA ASP A 504 8.70 33.70 7.29
C ASP A 504 8.39 34.92 6.41
N GLU A 505 9.31 35.90 6.36
CA GLU A 505 9.19 37.11 5.55
C GLU A 505 9.18 36.78 4.06
N GLU A 506 10.04 35.87 3.60
CA GLU A 506 10.06 35.39 2.21
C GLU A 506 8.76 34.68 1.84
N CYS A 507 8.24 33.82 2.74
CA CYS A 507 6.97 33.14 2.54
C CYS A 507 5.80 34.14 2.48
N ILE A 508 5.79 35.17 3.34
CA ILE A 508 4.78 36.24 3.32
C ILE A 508 4.89 37.05 2.04
N ALA A 509 6.10 37.37 1.59
CA ALA A 509 6.33 38.07 0.31
C ALA A 509 5.79 37.28 -0.88
N ALA A 510 6.06 35.96 -0.92
CA ALA A 510 5.52 35.05 -1.91
C ALA A 510 3.98 34.98 -1.88
N ALA A 511 3.38 34.95 -0.68
CA ALA A 511 1.94 34.98 -0.52
C ALA A 511 1.31 36.32 -1.02
N ARG A 512 1.99 37.44 -0.84
CA ARG A 512 1.55 38.73 -1.39
C ARG A 512 1.61 38.74 -2.91
N LEU A 513 2.70 38.26 -3.49
CA LEU A 513 2.84 38.12 -4.96
C LEU A 513 1.72 37.25 -5.52
N ALA A 514 1.41 36.15 -4.88
CA ALA A 514 0.32 35.24 -5.25
C ALA A 514 -1.09 35.79 -4.98
N ASN A 515 -1.26 36.98 -4.38
CA ASN A 515 -2.53 37.51 -3.87
C ASN A 515 -3.21 36.64 -2.79
N ALA A 516 -2.43 35.82 -2.08
CA ALA A 516 -2.93 34.95 -1.02
C ALA A 516 -2.99 35.64 0.36
N ASP A 517 -2.11 36.60 0.68
CA ASP A 517 -1.98 37.26 1.97
C ASP A 517 -3.32 37.82 2.51
N GLY A 518 -4.13 38.38 1.62
CA GLY A 518 -5.41 38.99 2.00
C GLY A 518 -6.45 38.02 2.54
N PHE A 519 -6.51 36.78 2.05
CA PHE A 519 -7.40 35.78 2.62
C PHE A 519 -6.76 35.07 3.81
N ILE A 520 -5.43 34.82 3.76
CA ILE A 520 -4.69 34.15 4.86
C ILE A 520 -4.88 34.92 6.18
N LYS A 521 -4.74 36.25 6.17
CA LYS A 521 -4.96 37.09 7.35
C LYS A 521 -6.37 37.06 7.90
N ARG A 522 -7.35 36.57 7.15
CA ARG A 522 -8.74 36.40 7.60
C ARG A 522 -9.03 35.01 8.16
N LEU A 523 -8.09 34.08 8.04
CA LEU A 523 -8.19 32.79 8.69
C LEU A 523 -8.02 32.97 10.21
N PRO A 524 -8.59 32.07 11.04
CA PRO A 524 -8.57 32.22 12.51
C PRO A 524 -7.17 32.46 13.07
N ASP A 525 -6.16 31.72 12.63
CA ASP A 525 -4.78 31.80 13.08
C ASP A 525 -3.83 32.33 11.98
N GLY A 526 -4.38 32.98 10.95
CA GLY A 526 -3.59 33.53 9.85
C GLY A 526 -2.69 32.47 9.17
N TYR A 527 -1.39 32.76 9.09
CA TYR A 527 -0.40 31.86 8.52
C TYR A 527 -0.20 30.57 9.33
N ASN A 528 -0.56 30.55 10.61
CA ASN A 528 -0.48 29.38 11.49
C ASN A 528 -1.74 28.51 11.45
N THR A 529 -2.74 28.88 10.66
CA THR A 529 -3.94 28.07 10.49
C THR A 529 -3.59 26.68 9.99
N MET A 530 -4.03 25.63 10.71
CA MET A 530 -3.83 24.25 10.33
C MET A 530 -4.72 23.85 9.16
N LEU A 531 -4.10 23.25 8.16
CA LEU A 531 -4.77 22.64 7.01
C LEU A 531 -4.77 21.12 7.20
N THR A 532 -5.91 20.49 6.93
CA THR A 532 -6.10 19.04 6.98
C THR A 532 -6.92 18.60 5.77
N ASN A 533 -6.87 17.31 5.45
CA ASN A 533 -7.67 16.74 4.36
C ASN A 533 -7.57 17.55 3.05
N ASP A 534 -6.34 17.78 2.59
CA ASP A 534 -6.09 18.52 1.36
C ASP A 534 -6.62 19.97 1.36
N GLY A 535 -6.66 20.60 2.54
CA GLY A 535 -7.20 21.96 2.69
C GLY A 535 -8.71 22.03 2.48
N ALA A 536 -9.46 21.02 2.94
CA ALA A 536 -10.93 20.94 2.79
C ALA A 536 -11.68 22.17 3.37
N ASN A 537 -11.05 22.90 4.28
CA ASN A 537 -11.56 24.15 4.85
C ASN A 537 -11.34 25.39 3.95
N LEU A 538 -10.66 25.24 2.81
CA LEU A 538 -10.39 26.31 1.85
C LEU A 538 -11.19 26.11 0.55
N SER A 539 -11.55 27.22 -0.10
CA SER A 539 -12.11 27.14 -1.46
C SER A 539 -11.05 26.70 -2.47
N GLN A 540 -11.47 26.17 -3.61
CA GLN A 540 -10.55 25.74 -4.67
C GLN A 540 -9.62 26.88 -5.11
N GLY A 541 -10.14 28.11 -5.25
CA GLY A 541 -9.31 29.25 -5.61
C GLY A 541 -8.31 29.63 -4.51
N GLN A 542 -8.66 29.51 -3.23
CA GLN A 542 -7.71 29.72 -2.13
C GLN A 542 -6.59 28.69 -2.14
N ARG A 543 -6.90 27.40 -2.37
CA ARG A 543 -5.88 26.37 -2.55
C ARG A 543 -4.94 26.68 -3.70
N GLN A 544 -5.47 27.16 -4.83
CA GLN A 544 -4.68 27.52 -6.00
C GLN A 544 -3.76 28.72 -5.71
N LEU A 545 -4.24 29.74 -4.97
CA LEU A 545 -3.40 30.86 -4.52
C LEU A 545 -2.23 30.39 -3.63
N LEU A 546 -2.44 29.38 -2.78
CA LEU A 546 -1.36 28.78 -1.98
C LEU A 546 -0.36 28.00 -2.86
N ALA A 547 -0.82 27.31 -3.90
CA ALA A 547 0.07 26.64 -4.85
C ALA A 547 0.93 27.65 -5.64
N ILE A 548 0.34 28.79 -6.04
CA ILE A 548 1.09 29.90 -6.66
C ILE A 548 2.13 30.45 -5.67
N ALA A 549 1.76 30.66 -4.39
CA ALA A 549 2.70 31.13 -3.37
C ALA A 549 3.84 30.14 -3.13
N ARG A 550 3.55 28.82 -3.14
CA ARG A 550 4.54 27.74 -3.08
C ARG A 550 5.53 27.81 -4.24
N ALA A 551 5.06 28.02 -5.46
CA ALA A 551 5.92 28.20 -6.62
C ALA A 551 6.71 29.51 -6.56
N ALA A 552 6.11 30.59 -6.03
CA ALA A 552 6.75 31.90 -5.89
C ALA A 552 7.92 31.88 -4.90
N VAL A 553 7.82 31.18 -3.76
CA VAL A 553 8.89 31.11 -2.75
C VAL A 553 10.10 30.30 -3.26
N ALA A 554 9.88 29.36 -4.17
CA ALA A 554 10.95 28.60 -4.84
C ALA A 554 11.77 29.47 -5.79
N ASP A 555 11.16 30.51 -6.37
CA ASP A 555 11.76 31.48 -7.28
C ASP A 555 12.47 30.86 -8.51
N PRO A 556 11.81 29.95 -9.24
CA PRO A 556 12.43 29.25 -10.36
C PRO A 556 12.43 30.13 -11.63
N PRO A 557 13.43 30.01 -12.54
CA PRO A 557 13.45 30.73 -13.80
C PRO A 557 12.46 30.21 -14.85
N VAL A 558 12.02 28.96 -14.70
CA VAL A 558 11.05 28.33 -15.60
C VAL A 558 9.83 27.88 -14.82
N LEU A 559 8.66 28.16 -15.37
CA LEU A 559 7.36 27.83 -14.78
C LEU A 559 6.56 26.92 -15.70
N ILE A 560 5.89 25.96 -15.09
CA ILE A 560 4.90 25.09 -15.74
C ILE A 560 3.58 25.30 -15.02
N LEU A 561 2.58 25.78 -15.74
CA LEU A 561 1.30 26.17 -15.18
C LEU A 561 0.17 25.43 -15.90
N ASP A 562 -0.65 24.71 -15.15
CA ASP A 562 -1.86 24.07 -15.67
C ASP A 562 -3.08 24.87 -15.17
N GLU A 563 -3.74 25.57 -16.09
CA GLU A 563 -4.82 26.50 -15.81
C GLU A 563 -6.18 25.83 -15.96
N ALA A 564 -6.69 25.19 -14.91
CA ALA A 564 -8.08 24.76 -14.87
C ALA A 564 -8.84 25.42 -13.71
N THR A 565 -9.67 26.37 -14.05
CA THR A 565 -10.40 27.22 -13.09
C THR A 565 -11.92 27.15 -13.25
N SER A 566 -12.43 26.04 -13.80
CA SER A 566 -13.85 25.88 -14.15
C SER A 566 -14.86 25.95 -12.99
N SER A 567 -14.37 26.01 -11.73
CA SER A 567 -15.23 25.94 -10.53
C SER A 567 -14.92 27.06 -9.51
N ILE A 568 -14.29 28.18 -9.93
CA ILE A 568 -13.90 29.28 -9.06
C ILE A 568 -14.83 30.47 -9.28
N ASP A 569 -15.22 31.17 -8.21
CA ASP A 569 -15.99 32.41 -8.32
C ASP A 569 -15.19 33.52 -9.02
N THR A 570 -15.85 34.41 -9.73
CA THR A 570 -15.24 35.46 -10.60
C THR A 570 -14.25 36.36 -9.83
N ARG A 571 -14.51 36.65 -8.56
CA ARG A 571 -13.62 37.51 -7.75
C ARG A 571 -12.31 36.80 -7.41
N THR A 572 -12.38 35.58 -6.96
CA THR A 572 -11.20 34.76 -6.63
C THR A 572 -10.44 34.39 -7.90
N GLU A 573 -11.15 34.18 -8.99
CA GLU A 573 -10.58 33.97 -10.31
C GLU A 573 -9.67 35.13 -10.75
N ALA A 574 -10.13 36.38 -10.60
CA ALA A 574 -9.31 37.54 -10.91
C ALA A 574 -8.07 37.67 -9.99
N LEU A 575 -8.13 37.18 -8.75
CA LEU A 575 -6.97 37.13 -7.84
C LEU A 575 -5.96 36.07 -8.29
N VAL A 576 -6.44 34.87 -8.64
CA VAL A 576 -5.60 33.78 -9.17
C VAL A 576 -4.89 34.22 -10.43
N GLN A 577 -5.63 34.83 -11.41
CA GLN A 577 -5.05 35.33 -12.65
C GLN A 577 -3.94 36.37 -12.40
N ARG A 578 -4.19 37.34 -11.52
CA ARG A 578 -3.17 38.35 -11.17
C ARG A 578 -1.96 37.71 -10.45
N GLY A 579 -2.19 36.71 -9.60
CA GLY A 579 -1.10 35.95 -8.96
C GLY A 579 -0.25 35.20 -9.99
N MET A 580 -0.91 34.55 -10.94
CA MET A 580 -0.24 33.85 -12.05
C MET A 580 0.57 34.83 -12.93
N ASP A 581 -0.02 35.97 -13.32
CA ASP A 581 0.67 36.97 -14.14
C ASP A 581 1.89 37.56 -13.40
N GLY A 582 1.76 37.81 -12.08
CA GLY A 582 2.88 38.26 -11.24
C GLY A 582 3.98 37.18 -11.13
N LEU A 583 3.61 35.90 -10.99
CA LEU A 583 4.55 34.81 -10.95
C LEU A 583 5.29 34.61 -12.26
N MET A 584 4.62 34.77 -13.43
CA MET A 584 5.21 34.61 -14.75
C MET A 584 6.14 35.75 -15.17
N TYR A 585 6.02 36.92 -14.56
CA TYR A 585 6.79 38.11 -14.98
C TYR A 585 8.30 37.83 -14.91
N GLY A 586 8.99 38.05 -16.04
CA GLY A 586 10.43 37.85 -16.19
C GLY A 586 10.90 36.40 -16.24
N ARG A 587 9.99 35.42 -16.29
CA ARG A 587 10.31 33.99 -16.31
C ARG A 587 9.79 33.30 -17.56
N THR A 588 10.52 32.29 -18.02
CA THR A 588 10.01 31.43 -19.09
C THR A 588 8.85 30.60 -18.55
N SER A 589 7.70 30.71 -19.22
CA SER A 589 6.47 30.07 -18.69
C SER A 589 5.78 29.23 -19.75
N PHE A 590 5.53 27.97 -19.43
CA PHE A 590 4.74 27.03 -20.22
C PHE A 590 3.36 26.90 -19.58
N VAL A 591 2.32 27.35 -20.27
CA VAL A 591 0.97 27.40 -19.72
C VAL A 591 0.05 26.50 -20.54
N ILE A 592 -0.56 25.51 -19.88
CA ILE A 592 -1.71 24.79 -20.46
C ILE A 592 -2.92 25.67 -20.27
N ALA A 593 -3.28 26.38 -21.33
CA ALA A 593 -4.28 27.42 -21.24
C ALA A 593 -5.68 26.90 -21.54
N HIS A 594 -6.59 27.09 -20.59
CA HIS A 594 -8.02 26.81 -20.71
C HIS A 594 -8.86 28.10 -20.88
N ARG A 595 -8.20 29.29 -20.84
CA ARG A 595 -8.85 30.61 -20.93
C ARG A 595 -8.36 31.41 -22.12
N LEU A 596 -9.29 32.08 -22.76
CA LEU A 596 -9.01 32.95 -23.89
C LEU A 596 -8.08 34.12 -23.52
N SER A 597 -8.21 34.67 -22.30
CA SER A 597 -7.35 35.78 -21.82
C SER A 597 -5.88 35.36 -21.67
N THR A 598 -5.62 34.17 -21.09
CA THR A 598 -4.26 33.65 -20.93
C THR A 598 -3.61 33.35 -22.26
N VAL A 599 -4.38 32.76 -23.19
CA VAL A 599 -3.93 32.49 -24.57
C VAL A 599 -3.59 33.77 -25.29
N ARG A 600 -4.48 34.78 -25.25
CA ARG A 600 -4.30 36.05 -25.95
C ARG A 600 -3.04 36.81 -25.51
N ASN A 601 -2.72 36.74 -24.22
CA ASN A 601 -1.58 37.47 -23.64
C ASN A 601 -0.27 36.65 -23.67
N ALA A 602 -0.22 35.52 -24.36
CA ALA A 602 0.99 34.72 -24.55
C ALA A 602 1.85 35.27 -25.69
N ASP A 603 3.17 35.28 -25.53
CA ASP A 603 4.13 35.66 -26.57
C ASP A 603 4.15 34.65 -27.71
N CYS A 604 3.87 33.40 -27.42
CA CYS A 604 3.79 32.30 -28.38
C CYS A 604 2.66 31.37 -28.03
N ILE A 605 1.79 31.08 -28.97
CA ILE A 605 0.73 30.10 -28.89
C ILE A 605 1.13 28.88 -29.70
N VAL A 606 1.04 27.68 -29.09
CA VAL A 606 1.32 26.40 -29.72
C VAL A 606 0.03 25.60 -29.76
N VAL A 607 -0.47 25.34 -30.95
CA VAL A 607 -1.70 24.55 -31.15
C VAL A 607 -1.33 23.09 -31.38
N LEU A 608 -1.85 22.23 -30.51
CA LEU A 608 -1.63 20.79 -30.54
C LEU A 608 -2.89 20.06 -31.00
N GLU A 609 -2.72 19.13 -31.93
CA GLU A 609 -3.76 18.22 -32.39
C GLU A 609 -3.17 16.82 -32.60
N GLN A 610 -3.77 15.80 -31.99
CA GLN A 610 -3.33 14.40 -32.11
C GLN A 610 -1.81 14.21 -31.92
N GLY A 611 -1.24 14.89 -30.93
CA GLY A 611 0.18 14.77 -30.58
C GLY A 611 1.15 15.50 -31.51
N ARG A 612 0.67 16.36 -32.39
CA ARG A 612 1.50 17.17 -33.31
C ARG A 612 1.29 18.65 -33.07
N ILE A 613 2.32 19.46 -33.30
CA ILE A 613 2.19 20.92 -33.37
C ILE A 613 1.71 21.28 -34.78
N ILE A 614 0.47 21.77 -34.89
CA ILE A 614 -0.14 22.13 -36.17
C ILE A 614 -0.03 23.61 -36.50
N GLU A 615 0.00 24.46 -35.46
CA GLU A 615 0.15 25.92 -35.64
C GLU A 615 1.02 26.48 -34.51
N ARG A 616 1.77 27.51 -34.81
CA ARG A 616 2.58 28.28 -33.87
C ARG A 616 2.67 29.74 -34.31
N GLY A 617 2.56 30.68 -33.37
CA GLY A 617 2.69 32.12 -33.60
C GLY A 617 2.09 32.94 -32.47
N SER A 618 2.07 34.25 -32.62
CA SER A 618 1.35 35.16 -31.74
C SER A 618 -0.17 35.11 -31.98
N HIS A 619 -0.94 35.70 -31.09
CA HIS A 619 -2.40 35.79 -31.23
C HIS A 619 -2.80 36.40 -32.58
N ASP A 620 -2.24 37.56 -32.92
CA ASP A 620 -2.60 38.30 -34.13
C ASP A 620 -2.22 37.54 -35.42
N GLU A 621 -1.05 36.89 -35.42
CA GLU A 621 -0.60 36.05 -36.53
C GLU A 621 -1.53 34.86 -36.78
N LEU A 622 -1.95 34.17 -35.70
CA LEU A 622 -2.80 32.99 -35.82
C LEU A 622 -4.26 33.34 -36.15
N ILE A 623 -4.76 34.48 -35.67
CA ILE A 623 -6.08 35.00 -36.07
C ILE A 623 -6.08 35.36 -37.57
N ALA A 624 -5.01 35.99 -38.05
CA ALA A 624 -4.89 36.34 -39.47
C ALA A 624 -4.82 35.11 -40.40
N LYS A 625 -4.21 34.00 -39.93
CA LYS A 625 -4.13 32.73 -40.67
C LYS A 625 -5.49 32.03 -40.83
N LYS A 626 -6.48 32.34 -39.97
CA LYS A 626 -7.81 31.70 -39.94
C LYS A 626 -7.78 30.17 -39.88
N GLY A 627 -6.77 29.61 -39.22
CA GLY A 627 -6.56 28.18 -39.06
C GLY A 627 -7.30 27.59 -37.87
N LYS A 628 -6.76 26.51 -37.28
CA LYS A 628 -7.35 25.81 -36.15
C LYS A 628 -7.48 26.68 -34.89
N TYR A 629 -6.46 27.52 -34.63
CA TYR A 629 -6.51 28.48 -33.53
C TYR A 629 -7.69 29.43 -33.66
N TYR A 630 -7.91 29.99 -34.87
CA TYR A 630 -9.04 30.88 -35.14
C TYR A 630 -10.38 30.18 -34.84
N GLN A 631 -10.53 28.91 -35.26
CA GLN A 631 -11.73 28.13 -34.99
C GLN A 631 -11.95 27.92 -33.47
N LEU A 632 -10.90 27.57 -32.73
CA LEU A 632 -10.94 27.38 -31.27
C LEU A 632 -11.27 28.71 -30.55
N TYR A 633 -10.72 29.83 -31.03
CA TYR A 633 -10.89 31.15 -30.41
C TYR A 633 -12.28 31.73 -30.66
N THR A 634 -12.83 31.58 -31.85
CA THR A 634 -14.13 32.15 -32.25
C THR A 634 -15.31 31.24 -31.91
N GLY A 635 -15.06 30.00 -31.48
CA GLY A 635 -16.12 29.00 -31.24
C GLY A 635 -16.76 28.46 -32.52
N ASN A 636 -16.29 28.88 -33.69
CA ASN A 636 -16.75 28.37 -34.99
C ASN A 636 -16.10 27.02 -35.26
N LEU A 637 -16.56 25.97 -34.57
CA LEU A 637 -16.33 24.58 -35.00
C LEU A 637 -17.08 24.44 -36.33
N ALA A 638 -16.37 24.47 -37.46
CA ALA A 638 -16.95 24.01 -38.70
C ALA A 638 -17.42 22.56 -38.48
N GLU A 639 -18.73 22.33 -38.56
CA GLU A 639 -19.30 21.00 -38.74
C GLU A 639 -18.69 20.41 -40.01
N ASN A 640 -17.79 19.45 -39.87
CA ASN A 640 -17.35 18.51 -40.91
C ASN A 640 -17.58 17.09 -40.43
#